data_3d46a41a7364a8ca8df6024f43b014e1
#
_entry.id   3d46a41a7364a8ca8df6024f43b014e1
#
_cell.length_a   1.000
_cell.length_b   1.000
_cell.length_c   1.000
_cell.angle_alpha   90.00
_cell.angle_beta   90.00
_cell.angle_gamma   90.00
#
_symmetry.space_group_name_H-M   'P 1'
#
loop_
_entity.id
_entity.type
_entity.pdbx_description
1 polymer ?
#
loop_
_entity_poly.entity_id
_entity_poly.type
_entity_poly.pdbx_seq_one_letter_code
_entity_poly.pdbx_strand_id
1 'polypeptide(L)'
;MPKVTVDGEAIEVPDGATVLQACELAGKEIPRFCYHERLSIAGNCRMCLVEVKPGPPKPQASCALPAAEGQEIRTDSQMVKLAREGVMEFLLINHPLDCPICDQGGECDLQDQAVAYGRGGSRYDENKRAVTEKYMGPLIKTVMTRCIHCTRCVRFSEEIAGVDEIGALYRGESMQITTYLERAASHELSANVIDLCPVGALTSRPYAFEARPWELKKTLSIDVSDAVGANIRLDSRGREVLRALPRVNDDVNEEWLSDKGRYMVDGLTRRRLDKVWIRRGGKLQPASWQKAFAAIRQAAPGASVAAIAGDMVDCETMFAAKRLLGALGSSLLEGRQTGMRYPAGNLAALAFNSTFAGVESADAILIVGSHVRWEAPLVNVRLRKAAKRGARVFVIGPVWDTTYPAEFLGEDAGLLHALPAHVTEALANAQRPAVIVGGAGLAAGALDAALALPVQREGWNGFNVLHLAASRMGGLMLGYAQPGGIADIAAAAPKLVLALGADEVDWSQFGRSLKVYIGHHGDKGARAADIILPAAAYSEKDGTYVNTEGRVQFAERAVFPPGDAREDWTILRALADALEVSVGFDSFAELQAAMVAEVPTLGVEGLADYGALPAAGTGRAEGTIAYPIKDFYLTNPIARASVVMQRCSAELLHGDDLAEAAE
;
A
#
# COMPACT_ATOMS: atom_id res chain seq x y z
N MET A 1 -13.05 -7.98 -33.86
CA MET A 1 -13.30 -8.92 -32.74
C MET A 1 -13.58 -10.30 -33.32
N PRO A 2 -12.68 -11.27 -33.19
CA PRO A 2 -12.90 -12.62 -33.71
C PRO A 2 -14.01 -13.34 -32.97
N LYS A 3 -14.76 -14.16 -33.71
CA LYS A 3 -15.79 -15.07 -33.17
C LYS A 3 -15.19 -16.45 -33.00
N VAL A 4 -15.27 -17.00 -31.80
CA VAL A 4 -14.77 -18.34 -31.47
C VAL A 4 -15.90 -19.15 -30.82
N THR A 5 -15.80 -20.47 -30.89
CA THR A 5 -16.76 -21.36 -30.21
C THR A 5 -16.04 -22.11 -29.10
N VAL A 6 -16.48 -21.93 -27.85
CA VAL A 6 -15.92 -22.61 -26.67
C VAL A 6 -16.94 -23.62 -26.16
N ASP A 7 -16.61 -24.91 -26.19
CA ASP A 7 -17.48 -26.04 -25.79
C ASP A 7 -18.90 -25.97 -26.39
N GLY A 8 -18.99 -25.47 -27.64
CA GLY A 8 -20.26 -25.33 -28.36
C GLY A 8 -20.95 -23.96 -28.20
N GLU A 9 -20.45 -23.07 -27.37
CA GLU A 9 -20.95 -21.71 -27.16
C GLU A 9 -20.15 -20.71 -28.01
N ALA A 10 -20.83 -19.95 -28.87
CA ALA A 10 -20.21 -18.94 -29.71
C ALA A 10 -20.08 -17.62 -28.97
N ILE A 11 -18.87 -17.07 -28.92
CA ILE A 11 -18.55 -15.81 -28.25
C ILE A 11 -17.71 -14.89 -29.15
N GLU A 12 -17.84 -13.58 -28.97
CA GLU A 12 -16.93 -12.58 -29.52
C GLU A 12 -15.87 -12.23 -28.50
N VAL A 13 -14.60 -12.18 -28.93
CA VAL A 13 -13.47 -11.88 -28.05
C VAL A 13 -12.72 -10.63 -28.53
N PRO A 14 -12.10 -9.87 -27.64
CA PRO A 14 -11.28 -8.72 -28.02
C PRO A 14 -10.14 -9.12 -28.97
N ASP A 15 -9.77 -8.20 -29.87
CA ASP A 15 -8.62 -8.40 -30.74
C ASP A 15 -7.34 -8.55 -29.90
N GLY A 16 -6.53 -9.55 -30.23
CA GLY A 16 -5.30 -9.87 -29.49
C GLY A 16 -5.49 -10.73 -28.25
N ALA A 17 -6.74 -11.09 -27.88
CA ALA A 17 -7.01 -12.00 -26.77
C ALA A 17 -6.43 -13.39 -27.04
N THR A 18 -6.01 -14.07 -25.98
CA THR A 18 -5.59 -15.47 -26.03
C THR A 18 -6.79 -16.42 -25.97
N VAL A 19 -6.58 -17.67 -26.39
CA VAL A 19 -7.57 -18.74 -26.23
C VAL A 19 -7.94 -18.96 -24.76
N LEU A 20 -7.00 -18.74 -23.82
CA LEU A 20 -7.28 -18.78 -22.38
C LEU A 20 -8.31 -17.72 -21.99
N GLN A 21 -8.09 -16.46 -22.40
CA GLN A 21 -9.02 -15.37 -22.13
C GLN A 21 -10.40 -15.58 -22.80
N ALA A 22 -10.42 -16.18 -24.01
CA ALA A 22 -11.66 -16.57 -24.64
C ALA A 22 -12.43 -17.60 -23.79
N CYS A 23 -11.75 -18.61 -23.24
CA CYS A 23 -12.36 -19.59 -22.35
C CYS A 23 -12.92 -18.93 -21.08
N GLU A 24 -12.20 -17.99 -20.48
CA GLU A 24 -12.65 -17.25 -19.29
C GLU A 24 -13.90 -16.41 -19.59
N LEU A 25 -13.93 -15.71 -20.74
CA LEU A 25 -15.12 -14.97 -21.19
C LEU A 25 -16.34 -15.87 -21.40
N ALA A 26 -16.12 -17.14 -21.80
CA ALA A 26 -17.18 -18.16 -21.88
C ALA A 26 -17.52 -18.80 -20.51
N GLY A 27 -16.96 -18.28 -19.40
CA GLY A 27 -17.19 -18.83 -18.06
C GLY A 27 -16.56 -20.21 -17.83
N LYS A 28 -15.54 -20.60 -18.65
CA LYS A 28 -14.82 -21.87 -18.51
C LYS A 28 -13.51 -21.66 -17.76
N GLU A 29 -13.38 -22.33 -16.63
CA GLU A 29 -12.13 -22.34 -15.86
C GLU A 29 -11.07 -23.22 -16.53
N ILE A 30 -9.89 -22.64 -16.78
CA ILE A 30 -8.74 -23.33 -17.34
C ILE A 30 -7.62 -23.38 -16.30
N PRO A 31 -7.17 -24.59 -15.88
CA PRO A 31 -6.10 -24.72 -14.89
C PRO A 31 -4.76 -24.19 -15.44
N ARG A 32 -4.01 -23.51 -14.60
CA ARG A 32 -2.73 -22.88 -14.97
C ARG A 32 -1.83 -22.66 -13.75
N PHE A 33 -0.50 -22.62 -13.98
CA PHE A 33 0.48 -22.29 -12.95
C PHE A 33 1.40 -21.13 -13.38
N CYS A 34 1.97 -21.19 -14.60
CA CYS A 34 2.93 -20.18 -15.02
C CYS A 34 2.27 -18.88 -15.52
N TYR A 35 1.08 -18.95 -16.08
CA TYR A 35 0.35 -17.78 -16.57
C TYR A 35 -0.14 -16.93 -15.39
N HIS A 36 0.00 -15.63 -15.57
CA HIS A 36 -0.55 -14.60 -14.66
C HIS A 36 -0.91 -13.39 -15.51
N GLU A 37 -2.06 -12.76 -15.23
CA GLU A 37 -2.63 -11.71 -16.09
C GLU A 37 -1.74 -10.47 -16.20
N ARG A 38 -0.91 -10.21 -15.19
CA ARG A 38 -0.04 -9.04 -15.14
C ARG A 38 1.41 -9.31 -15.48
N LEU A 39 1.74 -10.54 -15.87
CA LEU A 39 3.09 -10.95 -16.23
C LEU A 39 3.12 -11.45 -17.68
N SER A 40 4.28 -11.38 -18.31
CA SER A 40 4.49 -11.95 -19.65
C SER A 40 4.16 -13.45 -19.69
N ILE A 41 3.80 -13.96 -20.85
CA ILE A 41 3.40 -15.36 -21.05
C ILE A 41 4.64 -16.26 -21.08
N ALA A 42 4.83 -17.09 -20.06
CA ALA A 42 5.93 -18.06 -20.03
C ALA A 42 5.63 -19.34 -20.82
N GLY A 43 4.39 -19.83 -20.83
CA GLY A 43 3.93 -21.00 -21.57
C GLY A 43 4.61 -22.32 -21.17
N ASN A 44 5.28 -22.40 -20.00
CA ASN A 44 6.18 -23.49 -19.62
C ASN A 44 5.52 -24.59 -18.77
N CYS A 45 4.49 -24.31 -17.97
CA CYS A 45 3.85 -25.32 -17.12
C CYS A 45 2.98 -26.32 -17.89
N ARG A 46 2.43 -25.94 -19.02
CA ARG A 46 1.59 -26.75 -19.91
C ARG A 46 0.28 -27.24 -19.27
N MET A 47 -0.14 -26.70 -18.15
CA MET A 47 -1.41 -27.12 -17.50
C MET A 47 -2.64 -26.59 -18.23
N CYS A 48 -2.53 -25.45 -18.93
CA CYS A 48 -3.63 -24.79 -19.65
C CYS A 48 -3.96 -25.42 -21.03
N LEU A 49 -3.62 -26.68 -21.24
CA LEU A 49 -3.86 -27.37 -22.53
C LEU A 49 -5.35 -27.48 -22.84
N VAL A 50 -5.72 -27.17 -24.09
CA VAL A 50 -7.05 -27.30 -24.69
C VAL A 50 -6.95 -27.88 -26.10
N GLU A 51 -8.06 -28.42 -26.62
CA GLU A 51 -8.16 -28.82 -28.03
C GLU A 51 -8.68 -27.64 -28.86
N VAL A 52 -8.02 -27.31 -29.96
CA VAL A 52 -8.41 -26.19 -30.83
C VAL A 52 -8.47 -26.67 -32.30
N LYS A 53 -9.57 -26.34 -32.98
CA LYS A 53 -9.79 -26.59 -34.42
C LYS A 53 -10.14 -25.27 -35.12
N PRO A 54 -9.66 -25.06 -36.36
CA PRO A 54 -8.64 -25.86 -37.05
C PRO A 54 -7.30 -25.78 -36.36
N GLY A 55 -6.55 -26.90 -36.35
CA GLY A 55 -5.24 -26.95 -35.70
C GLY A 55 -4.65 -28.36 -35.70
N PRO A 56 -3.44 -28.54 -35.14
CA PRO A 56 -2.78 -29.85 -35.09
C PRO A 56 -3.58 -30.82 -34.19
N PRO A 57 -3.51 -32.14 -34.45
CA PRO A 57 -4.23 -33.16 -33.70
C PRO A 57 -3.55 -33.43 -32.32
N LYS A 58 -3.26 -32.38 -31.58
CA LYS A 58 -2.65 -32.40 -30.22
C LYS A 58 -3.12 -31.23 -29.41
N PRO A 59 -3.17 -31.34 -28.06
CA PRO A 59 -3.55 -30.23 -27.18
C PRO A 59 -2.59 -29.05 -27.34
N GLN A 60 -3.11 -27.83 -27.23
CA GLN A 60 -2.36 -26.58 -27.35
C GLN A 60 -2.44 -25.76 -26.05
N ALA A 61 -1.39 -25.02 -25.77
CA ALA A 61 -1.34 -24.13 -24.58
C ALA A 61 -2.21 -22.89 -24.83
N SER A 62 -3.38 -22.84 -24.23
CA SER A 62 -4.35 -21.76 -24.40
C SER A 62 -3.81 -20.39 -24.00
N CYS A 63 -2.93 -20.31 -23.02
CA CYS A 63 -2.34 -19.05 -22.55
C CYS A 63 -1.43 -18.36 -23.59
N ALA A 64 -0.87 -19.12 -24.54
CA ALA A 64 0.09 -18.62 -25.53
C ALA A 64 -0.46 -18.65 -26.97
N LEU A 65 -1.68 -19.15 -27.17
CA LEU A 65 -2.31 -19.23 -28.48
C LEU A 65 -3.27 -18.05 -28.65
N PRO A 66 -3.09 -17.18 -29.68
CA PRO A 66 -4.06 -16.14 -29.99
C PRO A 66 -5.41 -16.71 -30.40
N ALA A 67 -6.48 -16.10 -29.94
CA ALA A 67 -7.83 -16.39 -30.42
C ALA A 67 -8.00 -15.86 -31.85
N ALA A 68 -8.54 -16.69 -32.75
CA ALA A 68 -8.72 -16.35 -34.18
C ALA A 68 -10.12 -16.73 -34.65
N GLU A 69 -10.60 -16.03 -35.67
CA GLU A 69 -11.93 -16.24 -36.27
C GLU A 69 -12.19 -17.71 -36.63
N GLY A 70 -13.35 -18.22 -36.22
CA GLY A 70 -13.82 -19.57 -36.55
C GLY A 70 -13.15 -20.69 -35.77
N GLN A 71 -12.36 -20.41 -34.76
CA GLN A 71 -11.80 -21.45 -33.87
C GLN A 71 -12.87 -22.15 -33.07
N GLU A 72 -12.83 -23.47 -33.05
CA GLU A 72 -13.55 -24.36 -32.14
C GLU A 72 -12.64 -24.81 -31.00
N ILE A 73 -12.93 -24.44 -29.76
CA ILE A 73 -12.13 -24.72 -28.57
C ILE A 73 -12.91 -25.71 -27.71
N ARG A 74 -12.24 -26.81 -27.31
CA ARG A 74 -12.81 -27.79 -26.38
C ARG A 74 -11.94 -27.86 -25.12
N THR A 75 -12.56 -27.58 -23.98
CA THR A 75 -11.87 -27.48 -22.70
C THR A 75 -11.89 -28.76 -21.89
N ASP A 76 -12.78 -29.70 -22.22
CA ASP A 76 -13.06 -30.92 -21.42
C ASP A 76 -13.05 -32.23 -22.21
N SER A 77 -12.55 -32.22 -23.46
CA SER A 77 -12.44 -33.43 -24.28
C SER A 77 -11.56 -34.50 -23.61
N GLN A 78 -11.74 -35.76 -23.96
CA GLN A 78 -10.93 -36.88 -23.44
C GLN A 78 -9.42 -36.64 -23.66
N MET A 79 -9.04 -36.05 -24.78
CA MET A 79 -7.67 -35.69 -25.09
C MET A 79 -7.14 -34.64 -24.06
N VAL A 80 -7.93 -33.63 -23.76
CA VAL A 80 -7.58 -32.58 -22.80
C VAL A 80 -7.43 -33.15 -21.39
N LYS A 81 -8.37 -33.98 -20.96
CA LYS A 81 -8.35 -34.64 -19.64
C LYS A 81 -7.08 -35.46 -19.44
N LEU A 82 -6.78 -36.34 -20.38
CA LEU A 82 -5.55 -37.16 -20.33
C LEU A 82 -4.27 -36.31 -20.38
N ALA A 83 -4.27 -35.22 -21.16
CA ALA A 83 -3.12 -34.34 -21.24
C ALA A 83 -2.86 -33.60 -19.92
N ARG A 84 -3.89 -33.03 -19.30
CA ARG A 84 -3.79 -32.36 -17.98
C ARG A 84 -3.39 -33.32 -16.87
N GLU A 85 -3.97 -34.53 -16.85
CA GLU A 85 -3.62 -35.60 -15.94
C GLU A 85 -2.11 -35.95 -16.03
N GLY A 86 -1.59 -36.08 -17.28
CA GLY A 86 -0.17 -36.32 -17.51
C GLY A 86 0.73 -35.16 -17.09
N VAL A 87 0.32 -33.91 -17.36
CA VAL A 87 1.05 -32.72 -16.91
C VAL A 87 1.09 -32.66 -15.38
N MET A 88 -0.03 -32.92 -14.72
CA MET A 88 -0.09 -32.94 -13.26
C MET A 88 0.83 -34.01 -12.68
N GLU A 89 0.90 -35.18 -13.30
CA GLU A 89 1.83 -36.26 -12.90
C GLU A 89 3.28 -35.80 -13.01
N PHE A 90 3.68 -35.10 -14.10
CA PHE A 90 5.02 -34.53 -14.24
C PHE A 90 5.33 -33.47 -13.18
N LEU A 91 4.39 -32.61 -12.81
CA LEU A 91 4.57 -31.61 -11.76
C LEU A 91 4.76 -32.25 -10.37
N LEU A 92 4.17 -33.42 -10.14
CA LEU A 92 4.18 -34.11 -8.85
C LEU A 92 5.35 -35.10 -8.67
N ILE A 93 6.01 -35.56 -9.74
CA ILE A 93 7.08 -36.57 -9.62
C ILE A 93 8.20 -36.14 -8.65
N ASN A 94 8.65 -34.90 -8.72
CA ASN A 94 9.68 -34.36 -7.85
C ASN A 94 9.12 -33.51 -6.70
N HIS A 95 7.82 -33.27 -6.64
CA HIS A 95 7.22 -32.49 -5.57
C HIS A 95 7.24 -33.30 -4.26
N PRO A 96 7.75 -32.74 -3.12
CA PRO A 96 7.84 -33.49 -1.86
C PRO A 96 6.47 -33.68 -1.23
N LEU A 97 6.31 -34.71 -0.39
CA LEU A 97 5.08 -35.00 0.35
C LEU A 97 4.99 -34.15 1.64
N ASP A 98 5.16 -32.85 1.51
CA ASP A 98 5.33 -31.90 2.60
C ASP A 98 4.01 -31.18 3.02
N CYS A 99 2.86 -31.48 2.43
CA CYS A 99 1.62 -30.73 2.69
C CYS A 99 1.32 -30.52 4.19
N PRO A 100 1.54 -31.50 5.08
CA PRO A 100 1.30 -31.30 6.52
C PRO A 100 2.19 -30.26 7.18
N ILE A 101 3.41 -30.06 6.67
CA ILE A 101 4.40 -29.10 7.19
C ILE A 101 4.63 -27.91 6.25
N CYS A 102 3.85 -27.79 5.18
CA CYS A 102 3.96 -26.72 4.21
C CYS A 102 3.05 -25.56 4.59
N ASP A 103 3.59 -24.34 4.70
CA ASP A 103 2.81 -23.14 5.03
C ASP A 103 1.76 -22.78 3.97
N GLN A 104 1.91 -23.27 2.73
CA GLN A 104 0.92 -23.12 1.65
C GLN A 104 -0.26 -24.10 1.77
N GLY A 105 -0.22 -25.08 2.67
CA GLY A 105 -1.27 -26.10 2.80
C GLY A 105 -2.64 -25.51 3.11
N GLY A 106 -3.65 -25.78 2.24
CA GLY A 106 -5.00 -25.26 2.32
C GLY A 106 -5.25 -23.97 1.52
N GLU A 107 -4.20 -23.40 0.88
CA GLU A 107 -4.28 -22.28 -0.08
C GLU A 107 -3.27 -22.48 -1.23
N CYS A 108 -3.09 -23.72 -1.69
CA CYS A 108 -2.06 -24.13 -2.65
C CYS A 108 -2.70 -24.51 -3.99
N ASP A 109 -2.41 -23.76 -5.05
CA ASP A 109 -2.92 -24.02 -6.41
C ASP A 109 -2.58 -25.45 -6.88
N LEU A 110 -1.35 -25.94 -6.55
CA LEU A 110 -0.94 -27.29 -6.93
C LEU A 110 -1.79 -28.36 -6.24
N GLN A 111 -2.14 -28.15 -4.96
CA GLN A 111 -2.99 -29.04 -4.18
C GLN A 111 -4.39 -29.11 -4.78
N ASP A 112 -5.00 -27.96 -5.04
CA ASP A 112 -6.36 -27.85 -5.57
C ASP A 112 -6.45 -28.43 -6.99
N GLN A 113 -5.48 -28.09 -7.86
CA GLN A 113 -5.44 -28.61 -9.23
C GLN A 113 -5.06 -30.10 -9.27
N ALA A 114 -4.28 -30.62 -8.31
CA ALA A 114 -3.99 -32.05 -8.23
C ALA A 114 -5.25 -32.84 -7.88
N VAL A 115 -6.10 -32.33 -7.02
CA VAL A 115 -7.41 -32.94 -6.68
C VAL A 115 -8.37 -32.88 -7.86
N ALA A 116 -8.42 -31.73 -8.56
CA ALA A 116 -9.38 -31.52 -9.66
C ALA A 116 -9.00 -32.25 -10.95
N TYR A 117 -7.72 -32.35 -11.30
CA TYR A 117 -7.24 -32.79 -12.61
C TYR A 117 -6.19 -33.92 -12.56
N GLY A 118 -5.72 -34.31 -11.37
CA GLY A 118 -4.70 -35.33 -11.20
C GLY A 118 -5.26 -36.75 -11.04
N ARG A 119 -4.35 -37.71 -10.98
CA ARG A 119 -4.66 -39.11 -10.64
C ARG A 119 -4.70 -39.32 -9.14
N GLY A 120 -5.50 -40.29 -8.69
CA GLY A 120 -5.57 -40.69 -7.30
C GLY A 120 -4.36 -41.48 -6.77
N GLY A 121 -3.30 -41.71 -7.57
CA GLY A 121 -2.12 -42.46 -7.19
C GLY A 121 -0.90 -42.10 -8.04
N SER A 122 0.30 -42.41 -7.53
CA SER A 122 1.58 -42.20 -8.22
C SER A 122 2.08 -43.49 -8.84
N ARG A 123 2.67 -43.40 -10.04
CA ARG A 123 3.43 -44.47 -10.71
C ARG A 123 4.94 -44.30 -10.57
N TYR A 124 5.36 -43.17 -9.94
CA TYR A 124 6.76 -42.81 -9.76
C TYR A 124 7.29 -43.43 -8.47
N ASP A 125 8.32 -44.25 -8.59
CA ASP A 125 8.94 -45.01 -7.53
C ASP A 125 10.44 -44.69 -7.33
N GLU A 126 10.97 -43.75 -8.12
CA GLU A 126 12.34 -43.26 -7.98
C GLU A 126 12.45 -42.19 -6.88
N ASN A 127 13.70 -41.89 -6.48
CA ASN A 127 13.95 -40.82 -5.52
C ASN A 127 13.60 -39.43 -6.06
N LYS A 128 12.84 -38.67 -5.27
CA LYS A 128 12.52 -37.29 -5.61
C LYS A 128 13.77 -36.40 -5.47
N ARG A 129 13.87 -35.40 -6.37
CA ARG A 129 14.93 -34.40 -6.33
C ARG A 129 14.86 -33.59 -5.04
N ALA A 130 16.01 -33.34 -4.40
CA ALA A 130 16.16 -32.41 -3.32
C ALA A 130 16.99 -31.19 -3.76
N VAL A 131 16.60 -30.02 -3.31
CA VAL A 131 17.29 -28.76 -3.57
C VAL A 131 17.56 -28.07 -2.23
N THR A 132 18.78 -27.58 -2.06
CA THR A 132 19.17 -26.83 -0.86
C THR A 132 18.37 -25.54 -0.74
N GLU A 133 18.03 -25.14 0.47
CA GLU A 133 17.40 -23.88 0.76
C GLU A 133 18.30 -22.71 0.33
N LYS A 134 17.65 -21.60 -0.03
CA LYS A 134 18.32 -20.38 -0.46
C LYS A 134 17.97 -19.25 0.48
N TYR A 135 18.91 -18.36 0.74
CA TYR A 135 18.60 -17.13 1.45
C TYR A 135 18.02 -16.11 0.46
N MET A 136 16.84 -15.55 0.78
CA MET A 136 16.17 -14.50 0.01
C MET A 136 15.74 -13.31 0.88
N GLY A 137 16.44 -13.10 2.00
CA GLY A 137 16.16 -12.00 2.91
C GLY A 137 15.27 -12.35 4.10
N PRO A 138 14.94 -11.35 4.94
CA PRO A 138 14.21 -11.55 6.20
C PRO A 138 12.73 -11.90 6.01
N LEU A 139 12.15 -11.59 4.84
CA LEU A 139 10.72 -11.73 4.60
C LEU A 139 10.33 -13.04 3.93
N ILE A 140 11.20 -13.59 3.07
CA ILE A 140 10.89 -14.75 2.22
C ILE A 140 11.55 -16.00 2.78
N LYS A 141 10.74 -17.00 3.16
CA LYS A 141 11.19 -18.37 3.48
C LYS A 141 11.19 -19.18 2.20
N THR A 142 12.27 -19.88 1.94
CA THR A 142 12.43 -20.72 0.75
C THR A 142 12.42 -22.20 1.13
N VAL A 143 11.71 -23.01 0.36
CA VAL A 143 11.81 -24.48 0.33
C VAL A 143 11.82 -24.90 -1.14
N MET A 144 12.99 -24.76 -1.77
CA MET A 144 13.10 -24.84 -3.24
C MET A 144 12.85 -26.23 -3.81
N THR A 145 12.88 -27.27 -3.00
CA THR A 145 12.41 -28.61 -3.38
C THR A 145 10.94 -28.62 -3.83
N ARG A 146 10.11 -27.69 -3.32
CA ARG A 146 8.70 -27.54 -3.68
C ARG A 146 8.47 -26.75 -4.97
N CYS A 147 9.51 -26.14 -5.52
CA CYS A 147 9.42 -25.27 -6.69
C CYS A 147 9.02 -26.04 -7.96
N ILE A 148 8.00 -25.57 -8.69
CA ILE A 148 7.54 -26.14 -9.96
C ILE A 148 8.06 -25.36 -11.19
N HIS A 149 9.04 -24.48 -11.01
CA HIS A 149 9.70 -23.69 -12.06
C HIS A 149 8.76 -22.87 -12.95
N CYS A 150 7.66 -22.34 -12.38
CA CYS A 150 6.70 -21.53 -13.12
C CYS A 150 7.22 -20.15 -13.52
N THR A 151 8.34 -19.70 -12.95
CA THR A 151 9.03 -18.43 -13.19
C THR A 151 8.21 -17.15 -12.87
N ARG A 152 7.08 -17.24 -12.18
CA ARG A 152 6.30 -16.05 -11.81
C ARG A 152 7.12 -15.07 -10.97
N CYS A 153 7.90 -15.55 -9.99
CA CYS A 153 8.75 -14.72 -9.12
C CYS A 153 9.85 -14.00 -9.91
N VAL A 154 10.49 -14.66 -10.88
CA VAL A 154 11.52 -14.05 -11.75
C VAL A 154 10.90 -12.93 -12.59
N ARG A 155 9.79 -13.23 -13.28
CA ARG A 155 9.10 -12.23 -14.11
C ARG A 155 8.54 -11.05 -13.31
N PHE A 156 8.06 -11.29 -12.10
CA PHE A 156 7.62 -10.21 -11.21
C PHE A 156 8.79 -9.27 -10.84
N SER A 157 9.92 -9.85 -10.43
CA SER A 157 11.12 -9.08 -10.08
C SER A 157 11.56 -8.18 -11.25
N GLU A 158 11.65 -8.74 -12.45
CA GLU A 158 12.07 -8.02 -13.64
C GLU A 158 11.00 -7.07 -14.19
N GLU A 159 9.75 -7.54 -14.34
CA GLU A 159 8.71 -6.81 -15.09
C GLU A 159 7.99 -5.76 -14.26
N ILE A 160 7.66 -6.09 -13.00
CA ILE A 160 6.86 -5.25 -12.10
C ILE A 160 7.76 -4.44 -11.16
N ALA A 161 8.59 -5.11 -10.37
CA ALA A 161 9.48 -4.43 -9.43
C ALA A 161 10.63 -3.69 -10.13
N GLY A 162 11.11 -4.21 -11.24
CA GLY A 162 12.16 -3.59 -12.05
C GLY A 162 13.56 -3.81 -11.55
N VAL A 163 13.77 -4.92 -10.85
CA VAL A 163 15.05 -5.33 -10.29
C VAL A 163 15.34 -6.79 -10.65
N ASP A 164 16.59 -7.08 -11.02
CA ASP A 164 17.01 -8.41 -11.46
C ASP A 164 17.59 -9.21 -10.27
N GLU A 165 16.89 -9.23 -9.14
CA GLU A 165 17.38 -9.90 -7.93
C GLU A 165 17.13 -11.40 -7.92
N ILE A 166 16.05 -11.87 -8.57
CA ILE A 166 15.65 -13.28 -8.61
C ILE A 166 15.84 -13.80 -10.05
N GLY A 167 16.55 -14.90 -10.19
CA GLY A 167 16.83 -15.50 -11.48
C GLY A 167 16.77 -17.03 -11.48
N ALA A 168 17.04 -17.64 -12.64
CA ALA A 168 17.14 -19.08 -12.80
C ALA A 168 18.58 -19.48 -13.14
N LEU A 169 19.15 -20.38 -12.37
CA LEU A 169 20.45 -21.00 -12.64
C LEU A 169 20.28 -22.41 -13.17
N TYR A 170 21.23 -22.85 -13.98
CA TYR A 170 21.25 -24.16 -14.65
C TYR A 170 20.08 -24.34 -15.65
N ARG A 171 19.78 -25.57 -16.04
CA ARG A 171 18.73 -25.92 -17.01
C ARG A 171 18.21 -27.34 -16.80
N GLY A 172 17.04 -27.62 -17.39
CA GLY A 172 16.38 -28.93 -17.32
C GLY A 172 16.02 -29.26 -15.86
N GLU A 173 16.23 -30.49 -15.46
CA GLU A 173 15.94 -30.95 -14.10
C GLU A 173 16.83 -30.31 -13.04
N SER A 174 17.99 -29.80 -13.42
CA SER A 174 18.93 -29.13 -12.53
C SER A 174 18.62 -27.64 -12.34
N MET A 175 17.64 -27.09 -13.05
CA MET A 175 17.28 -25.67 -12.93
C MET A 175 16.86 -25.32 -11.49
N GLN A 176 17.35 -24.20 -10.98
CA GLN A 176 17.03 -23.68 -9.65
C GLN A 176 16.70 -22.20 -9.73
N ILE A 177 15.66 -21.78 -9.01
CA ILE A 177 15.36 -20.37 -8.80
C ILE A 177 16.14 -19.91 -7.56
N THR A 178 16.86 -18.81 -7.68
CA THR A 178 17.68 -18.25 -6.60
C THR A 178 17.90 -16.75 -6.81
N THR A 179 18.45 -16.08 -5.81
CA THR A 179 18.97 -14.72 -5.93
C THR A 179 20.43 -14.75 -6.38
N TYR A 180 20.91 -13.62 -6.92
CA TYR A 180 22.31 -13.47 -7.30
C TYR A 180 23.21 -13.53 -6.06
N LEU A 181 24.15 -14.49 -6.03
CA LEU A 181 25.06 -14.76 -4.92
C LEU A 181 24.36 -14.91 -3.54
N GLU A 182 23.14 -15.42 -3.54
CA GLU A 182 22.31 -15.61 -2.33
C GLU A 182 22.11 -14.30 -1.53
N ARG A 183 22.12 -13.13 -2.20
CA ARG A 183 21.76 -11.85 -1.59
C ARG A 183 20.27 -11.79 -1.28
N ALA A 184 19.90 -10.98 -0.30
CA ALA A 184 18.50 -10.73 -0.01
C ALA A 184 17.79 -10.09 -1.22
N ALA A 185 16.51 -10.44 -1.42
CA ALA A 185 15.63 -9.62 -2.24
C ALA A 185 15.29 -8.36 -1.43
N SER A 186 15.76 -7.20 -1.90
CA SER A 186 15.87 -5.99 -1.08
C SER A 186 14.91 -4.86 -1.49
N HIS A 187 14.10 -5.07 -2.54
CA HIS A 187 13.17 -4.05 -3.00
C HIS A 187 11.87 -4.02 -2.17
N GLU A 188 11.18 -2.89 -2.21
CA GLU A 188 10.01 -2.56 -1.36
C GLU A 188 8.77 -3.42 -1.61
N LEU A 189 8.81 -4.24 -2.68
CA LEU A 189 7.71 -5.12 -3.11
C LEU A 189 8.11 -6.60 -3.09
N SER A 190 9.24 -6.95 -2.46
CA SER A 190 9.86 -8.27 -2.55
C SER A 190 8.92 -9.40 -2.15
N ALA A 191 8.09 -9.19 -1.14
CA ALA A 191 7.20 -10.21 -0.60
C ALA A 191 5.98 -10.54 -1.49
N ASN A 192 5.71 -9.78 -2.56
CA ASN A 192 4.65 -10.16 -3.51
C ASN A 192 4.94 -11.48 -4.23
N VAL A 193 6.20 -11.92 -4.30
CA VAL A 193 6.54 -13.25 -4.85
C VAL A 193 5.95 -14.40 -4.03
N ILE A 194 5.58 -14.16 -2.77
CA ILE A 194 4.94 -15.14 -1.88
C ILE A 194 3.52 -15.43 -2.39
N ASP A 195 2.73 -14.38 -2.68
CA ASP A 195 1.36 -14.53 -3.20
C ASP A 195 1.36 -15.08 -4.64
N LEU A 196 2.36 -14.68 -5.44
CA LEU A 196 2.52 -15.16 -6.81
C LEU A 196 2.95 -16.62 -6.90
N CYS A 197 3.62 -17.16 -5.86
CA CYS A 197 4.10 -18.52 -5.88
C CYS A 197 2.93 -19.50 -5.73
N PRO A 198 2.61 -20.34 -6.77
CA PRO A 198 1.45 -21.23 -6.74
C PRO A 198 1.65 -22.43 -5.80
N VAL A 199 2.80 -22.52 -5.15
CA VAL A 199 3.21 -23.63 -4.28
C VAL A 199 3.97 -23.09 -3.06
N GLY A 200 4.20 -23.94 -2.06
CA GLY A 200 4.94 -23.57 -0.85
C GLY A 200 6.47 -23.49 -1.00
N ALA A 201 6.96 -23.10 -2.20
CA ALA A 201 8.39 -22.90 -2.42
C ALA A 201 8.88 -21.56 -1.89
N LEU A 202 8.06 -20.50 -2.01
CA LEU A 202 8.28 -19.18 -1.43
C LEU A 202 7.09 -18.88 -0.51
N THR A 203 7.36 -18.70 0.76
CA THR A 203 6.34 -18.44 1.79
C THR A 203 6.80 -17.32 2.71
N SER A 204 5.89 -16.75 3.49
CA SER A 204 6.22 -15.70 4.45
C SER A 204 7.06 -16.26 5.60
N ARG A 205 8.29 -15.75 5.76
CA ARG A 205 9.16 -16.14 6.88
C ARG A 205 8.59 -15.70 8.25
N PRO A 206 8.08 -14.44 8.40
CA PRO A 206 7.49 -14.02 9.68
C PRO A 206 6.21 -14.77 10.06
N TYR A 207 5.47 -15.30 9.10
CA TYR A 207 4.21 -16.03 9.31
C TYR A 207 4.40 -17.55 9.33
N ALA A 208 5.63 -18.06 9.20
CA ALA A 208 5.91 -19.49 9.08
C ALA A 208 5.37 -20.28 10.28
N PHE A 209 4.50 -21.25 10.02
CA PHE A 209 3.89 -22.17 11.00
C PHE A 209 2.93 -21.52 12.02
N GLU A 210 2.45 -20.30 11.79
CA GLU A 210 1.58 -19.58 12.72
C GLU A 210 0.13 -20.10 12.70
N ALA A 211 -0.47 -20.19 11.51
CA ALA A 211 -1.86 -20.63 11.38
C ALA A 211 -2.16 -21.22 10.00
N ARG A 212 -3.26 -21.96 9.91
CA ARG A 212 -3.84 -22.43 8.66
C ARG A 212 -4.91 -21.46 8.16
N PRO A 213 -5.15 -21.35 6.82
CA PRO A 213 -6.09 -20.38 6.24
C PRO A 213 -7.52 -20.47 6.79
N TRP A 214 -7.98 -21.68 7.15
CA TRP A 214 -9.32 -21.91 7.70
C TRP A 214 -9.47 -21.51 9.18
N GLU A 215 -8.39 -21.24 9.88
CA GLU A 215 -8.39 -20.76 11.27
C GLU A 215 -8.57 -19.24 11.37
N LEU A 216 -8.50 -18.54 10.23
CA LEU A 216 -8.41 -17.09 10.19
C LEU A 216 -9.76 -16.44 9.84
N LYS A 217 -10.08 -15.38 10.61
CA LYS A 217 -11.11 -14.43 10.23
C LYS A 217 -10.52 -13.43 9.22
N LYS A 218 -11.19 -13.28 8.09
CA LYS A 218 -10.81 -12.36 7.01
C LYS A 218 -11.61 -11.07 7.14
N THR A 219 -10.93 -9.91 7.18
CA THR A 219 -11.57 -8.60 7.32
C THR A 219 -10.99 -7.65 6.25
N LEU A 220 -11.86 -6.91 5.58
CA LEU A 220 -11.45 -5.94 4.56
C LEU A 220 -10.94 -4.67 5.22
N SER A 221 -9.83 -4.14 4.74
CA SER A 221 -9.22 -2.94 5.30
C SER A 221 -8.40 -2.19 4.24
N ILE A 222 -7.76 -1.12 4.68
CA ILE A 222 -6.92 -0.24 3.87
C ILE A 222 -5.54 -0.17 4.50
N ASP A 223 -4.49 -0.20 3.68
CA ASP A 223 -3.12 0.08 4.15
C ASP A 223 -2.98 1.57 4.43
N VAL A 224 -2.65 1.87 5.68
CA VAL A 224 -2.44 3.24 6.17
C VAL A 224 -0.96 3.60 6.31
N SER A 225 -0.07 2.77 5.79
CA SER A 225 1.38 2.99 5.90
C SER A 225 1.92 4.07 4.97
N ASP A 226 1.17 4.45 3.94
CA ASP A 226 1.45 5.52 3.00
C ASP A 226 0.14 6.15 2.47
N ALA A 227 0.23 7.09 1.54
CA ALA A 227 -0.92 7.80 0.99
C ALA A 227 -1.57 7.13 -0.23
N VAL A 228 -1.11 5.96 -0.65
CA VAL A 228 -1.73 5.19 -1.74
C VAL A 228 -3.04 4.58 -1.28
N GLY A 229 -3.11 4.14 -0.01
CA GLY A 229 -4.28 3.49 0.53
C GLY A 229 -4.56 2.16 -0.18
N ALA A 230 -3.55 1.29 -0.29
CA ALA A 230 -3.71 -0.01 -0.92
C ALA A 230 -4.81 -0.83 -0.25
N ASN A 231 -5.62 -1.51 -1.06
CA ASN A 231 -6.69 -2.35 -0.56
C ASN A 231 -6.11 -3.65 -0.01
N ILE A 232 -6.38 -3.94 1.26
CA ILE A 232 -5.86 -5.11 1.95
C ILE A 232 -6.95 -5.95 2.60
N ARG A 233 -6.58 -7.17 2.92
CA ARG A 233 -7.32 -8.07 3.79
C ARG A 233 -6.47 -8.36 5.02
N LEU A 234 -7.01 -8.11 6.19
CA LEU A 234 -6.40 -8.50 7.46
C LEU A 234 -6.92 -9.86 7.88
N ASP A 235 -6.00 -10.80 8.05
CA ASP A 235 -6.31 -12.14 8.55
C ASP A 235 -5.95 -12.22 10.03
N SER A 236 -6.97 -12.47 10.87
CA SER A 236 -6.83 -12.46 12.33
C SER A 236 -7.24 -13.78 12.97
N ARG A 237 -6.64 -14.10 14.13
CA ARG A 237 -7.02 -15.21 14.99
C ARG A 237 -7.18 -14.70 16.43
N GLY A 238 -8.39 -14.81 16.97
CA GLY A 238 -8.71 -14.28 18.30
C GLY A 238 -8.62 -12.75 18.34
N ARG A 239 -7.63 -12.22 19.04
CA ARG A 239 -7.41 -10.77 19.22
C ARG A 239 -6.20 -10.24 18.44
N GLU A 240 -5.60 -11.05 17.61
CA GLU A 240 -4.34 -10.72 16.94
C GLU A 240 -4.51 -10.77 15.42
N VAL A 241 -3.99 -9.75 14.74
CA VAL A 241 -3.81 -9.76 13.29
C VAL A 241 -2.52 -10.49 12.98
N LEU A 242 -2.59 -11.59 12.25
CA LEU A 242 -1.44 -12.44 11.96
C LEU A 242 -0.79 -12.09 10.62
N ARG A 243 -1.57 -11.63 9.63
CA ARG A 243 -1.05 -11.22 8.34
C ARG A 243 -1.94 -10.18 7.63
N ALA A 244 -1.33 -9.39 6.77
CA ALA A 244 -2.00 -8.54 5.80
C ALA A 244 -1.68 -9.05 4.39
N LEU A 245 -2.71 -9.17 3.55
CA LEU A 245 -2.60 -9.60 2.17
C LEU A 245 -3.25 -8.57 1.25
N PRO A 246 -2.76 -8.38 0.00
CA PRO A 246 -3.41 -7.49 -0.94
C PRO A 246 -4.78 -8.00 -1.33
N ARG A 247 -5.69 -7.09 -1.59
CA ARG A 247 -6.97 -7.30 -2.25
C ARG A 247 -6.93 -6.62 -3.61
N VAL A 248 -7.39 -7.30 -4.64
CA VAL A 248 -7.39 -6.77 -6.00
C VAL A 248 -8.21 -5.49 -6.09
N ASN A 249 -7.57 -4.44 -6.58
CA ASN A 249 -8.19 -3.19 -6.99
C ASN A 249 -7.38 -2.57 -8.14
N ASP A 250 -7.89 -2.70 -9.36
CA ASP A 250 -7.19 -2.28 -10.59
C ASP A 250 -6.87 -0.78 -10.61
N ASP A 251 -7.70 0.04 -9.98
CA ASP A 251 -7.51 1.48 -9.92
C ASP A 251 -6.40 1.89 -8.94
N VAL A 252 -6.22 1.17 -7.84
CA VAL A 252 -5.31 1.55 -6.75
C VAL A 252 -4.02 0.73 -6.77
N ASN A 253 -4.07 -0.48 -6.27
CA ASN A 253 -2.89 -1.32 -6.03
C ASN A 253 -2.76 -2.51 -6.98
N GLU A 254 -3.68 -2.68 -7.94
CA GLU A 254 -3.81 -3.92 -8.70
C GLU A 254 -3.98 -5.11 -7.73
N GLU A 255 -2.96 -5.93 -7.60
CA GLU A 255 -2.89 -7.05 -6.66
C GLU A 255 -1.58 -7.03 -5.84
N TRP A 256 -0.91 -5.86 -5.80
CA TRP A 256 0.37 -5.71 -5.14
C TRP A 256 0.24 -5.01 -3.78
N LEU A 257 1.18 -5.28 -2.90
CA LEU A 257 1.28 -4.63 -1.60
C LEU A 257 2.75 -4.35 -1.27
N SER A 258 3.01 -3.21 -0.65
CA SER A 258 4.35 -2.90 -0.16
C SER A 258 4.74 -3.84 0.99
N ASP A 259 6.04 -4.14 1.12
CA ASP A 259 6.54 -4.99 2.20
C ASP A 259 6.25 -4.38 3.57
N LYS A 260 6.26 -3.05 3.67
CA LYS A 260 5.86 -2.32 4.87
C LYS A 260 4.38 -2.53 5.19
N GLY A 261 3.47 -2.31 4.24
CA GLY A 261 2.03 -2.53 4.43
C GLY A 261 1.69 -3.97 4.80
N ARG A 262 2.47 -4.93 4.29
CA ARG A 262 2.30 -6.35 4.57
C ARG A 262 2.78 -6.75 5.96
N TYR A 263 3.94 -6.25 6.39
CA TYR A 263 4.64 -6.81 7.56
C TYR A 263 4.73 -5.92 8.79
N MET A 264 4.25 -4.67 8.74
CA MET A 264 4.18 -3.87 9.96
C MET A 264 3.18 -4.42 11.00
N VAL A 265 2.36 -5.42 10.63
CA VAL A 265 1.27 -5.95 11.47
C VAL A 265 1.74 -6.58 12.79
N ASP A 266 2.95 -7.13 12.86
CA ASP A 266 3.51 -7.63 14.14
C ASP A 266 3.77 -6.50 15.14
N GLY A 267 3.92 -5.26 14.66
CA GLY A 267 3.97 -4.06 15.50
C GLY A 267 2.65 -3.75 16.21
N LEU A 268 1.51 -4.22 15.69
CA LEU A 268 0.19 -3.97 16.30
C LEU A 268 0.05 -4.54 17.72
N THR A 269 0.85 -5.52 18.09
CA THR A 269 0.84 -6.09 19.45
C THR A 269 1.97 -5.55 20.33
N ARG A 270 2.87 -4.72 19.78
CA ARG A 270 4.09 -4.26 20.45
C ARG A 270 4.01 -2.78 20.81
N ARG A 271 4.62 -2.38 21.93
CA ARG A 271 4.63 -0.97 22.43
C ARG A 271 3.24 -0.35 22.48
N ARG A 272 2.20 -1.15 22.72
CA ARG A 272 0.81 -0.70 22.78
C ARG A 272 0.55 0.12 24.03
N LEU A 273 -0.22 1.19 23.82
CA LEU A 273 -0.78 1.97 24.91
C LEU A 273 -2.12 1.32 25.30
N ASP A 274 -2.14 0.67 26.45
CA ASP A 274 -3.27 -0.11 26.96
C ASP A 274 -3.88 0.50 28.24
N LYS A 275 -3.32 1.62 28.75
CA LYS A 275 -3.74 2.32 29.95
C LYS A 275 -3.63 3.83 29.79
N VAL A 276 -4.39 4.55 30.60
CA VAL A 276 -4.25 6.00 30.75
C VAL A 276 -3.00 6.33 31.56
N TRP A 277 -2.24 7.34 31.12
CA TRP A 277 -1.05 7.81 31.81
C TRP A 277 -1.11 9.33 32.02
N ILE A 278 -0.60 9.80 33.16
CA ILE A 278 -0.42 11.23 33.47
C ILE A 278 1.01 11.46 33.91
N ARG A 279 1.64 12.53 33.43
CA ARG A 279 3.00 12.92 33.80
C ARG A 279 2.97 13.64 35.16
N ARG A 280 3.71 13.10 36.16
CA ARG A 280 3.87 13.67 37.48
C ARG A 280 5.33 13.63 37.87
N GLY A 281 5.90 14.75 38.26
CA GLY A 281 7.33 14.83 38.59
C GLY A 281 8.24 14.39 37.45
N GLY A 282 7.87 14.72 36.21
CA GLY A 282 8.63 14.35 34.98
C GLY A 282 8.44 12.91 34.49
N LYS A 283 7.74 12.02 35.24
CA LYS A 283 7.52 10.61 34.90
C LYS A 283 6.06 10.32 34.59
N LEU A 284 5.80 9.53 33.53
CA LEU A 284 4.48 9.00 33.22
C LEU A 284 4.07 7.96 34.30
N GLN A 285 2.89 8.08 34.86
CA GLN A 285 2.31 7.19 35.85
C GLN A 285 0.91 6.74 35.42
N PRO A 286 0.53 5.47 35.61
CA PRO A 286 -0.82 5.00 35.34
C PRO A 286 -1.88 5.81 36.09
N ALA A 287 -2.99 6.09 35.43
CA ALA A 287 -4.11 6.84 35.97
C ALA A 287 -5.44 6.26 35.48
N SER A 288 -6.56 6.75 36.04
CA SER A 288 -7.89 6.45 35.52
C SER A 288 -8.34 7.50 34.51
N TRP A 289 -9.29 7.15 33.66
CA TRP A 289 -9.94 8.05 32.71
C TRP A 289 -10.49 9.33 33.43
N GLN A 290 -11.16 9.16 34.55
CA GLN A 290 -11.70 10.29 35.34
C GLN A 290 -10.63 11.27 35.79
N LYS A 291 -9.46 10.76 36.25
CA LYS A 291 -8.34 11.63 36.67
C LYS A 291 -7.73 12.36 35.47
N ALA A 292 -7.64 11.72 34.30
CA ALA A 292 -7.13 12.35 33.09
C ALA A 292 -8.08 13.45 32.60
N PHE A 293 -9.36 13.17 32.50
CA PHE A 293 -10.36 14.16 32.09
C PHE A 293 -10.46 15.35 33.07
N ALA A 294 -10.38 15.09 34.38
CA ALA A 294 -10.33 16.15 35.37
C ALA A 294 -9.09 17.06 35.20
N ALA A 295 -7.93 16.49 34.90
CA ALA A 295 -6.71 17.26 34.67
C ALA A 295 -6.81 18.10 33.37
N ILE A 296 -7.38 17.53 32.30
CA ILE A 296 -7.63 18.25 31.05
C ILE A 296 -8.63 19.40 31.28
N ARG A 297 -9.73 19.13 31.97
CA ARG A 297 -10.74 20.15 32.31
C ARG A 297 -10.13 21.31 33.09
N GLN A 298 -9.24 21.02 34.04
CA GLN A 298 -8.58 22.07 34.84
C GLN A 298 -7.69 22.98 33.97
N ALA A 299 -7.09 22.47 32.89
CA ALA A 299 -6.25 23.23 32.00
C ALA A 299 -7.03 23.95 30.87
N ALA A 300 -8.23 23.47 30.54
CA ALA A 300 -9.03 23.92 29.40
C ALA A 300 -9.92 25.17 29.60
N PRO A 301 -10.34 25.61 30.81
CA PRO A 301 -11.29 26.71 30.95
C PRO A 301 -10.79 28.00 30.29
N GLY A 302 -11.55 28.54 29.32
CA GLY A 302 -11.22 29.77 28.57
C GLY A 302 -9.92 29.71 27.79
N ALA A 303 -9.44 28.52 27.49
CA ALA A 303 -8.17 28.30 26.81
C ALA A 303 -8.34 28.10 25.29
N SER A 304 -7.37 28.54 24.51
CA SER A 304 -7.26 28.09 23.15
C SER A 304 -6.84 26.61 23.14
N VAL A 305 -7.53 25.81 22.34
CA VAL A 305 -7.29 24.38 22.14
C VAL A 305 -6.89 24.14 20.70
N ALA A 306 -5.91 23.29 20.47
CA ALA A 306 -5.53 22.87 19.11
C ALA A 306 -5.63 21.35 18.99
N ALA A 307 -5.86 20.86 17.78
CA ALA A 307 -5.74 19.44 17.46
C ALA A 307 -4.77 19.25 16.29
N ILE A 308 -3.85 18.29 16.45
CA ILE A 308 -2.88 17.91 15.44
C ILE A 308 -3.12 16.44 15.08
N ALA A 309 -3.51 16.18 13.82
CA ALA A 309 -3.73 14.84 13.32
C ALA A 309 -2.43 14.19 12.85
N GLY A 310 -2.20 12.95 13.24
CA GLY A 310 -1.12 12.09 12.78
C GLY A 310 -1.39 11.49 11.40
N ASP A 311 -0.39 10.79 10.86
CA ASP A 311 -0.39 10.34 9.47
C ASP A 311 -1.34 9.15 9.18
N MET A 312 -1.79 8.45 10.23
CA MET A 312 -2.61 7.22 10.13
C MET A 312 -4.04 7.39 10.68
N VAL A 313 -4.48 8.62 10.93
CA VAL A 313 -5.77 8.92 11.57
C VAL A 313 -6.90 8.90 10.53
N ASP A 314 -8.02 8.27 10.87
CA ASP A 314 -9.24 8.22 10.08
C ASP A 314 -10.02 9.54 10.10
N CYS A 315 -10.94 9.70 9.14
CA CYS A 315 -11.76 10.91 9.00
C CYS A 315 -12.70 11.10 10.19
N GLU A 316 -13.25 10.05 10.76
CA GLU A 316 -14.16 10.10 11.90
C GLU A 316 -13.48 10.66 13.14
N THR A 317 -12.26 10.22 13.42
CA THR A 317 -11.46 10.77 14.53
C THR A 317 -11.17 12.26 14.32
N MET A 318 -10.77 12.65 13.10
CA MET A 318 -10.52 14.04 12.76
C MET A 318 -11.79 14.90 12.88
N PHE A 319 -12.90 14.40 12.37
CA PHE A 319 -14.18 15.11 12.46
C PHE A 319 -14.67 15.24 13.91
N ALA A 320 -14.56 14.20 14.73
CA ALA A 320 -14.92 14.25 16.15
C ALA A 320 -14.10 15.32 16.90
N ALA A 321 -12.80 15.40 16.64
CA ALA A 321 -11.94 16.44 17.22
C ALA A 321 -12.28 17.83 16.70
N LYS A 322 -12.60 17.99 15.40
CA LYS A 322 -13.08 19.25 14.82
C LYS A 322 -14.36 19.74 15.52
N ARG A 323 -15.33 18.86 15.74
CA ARG A 323 -16.58 19.17 16.45
C ARG A 323 -16.31 19.59 17.89
N LEU A 324 -15.42 18.89 18.59
CA LEU A 324 -15.01 19.25 19.95
C LEU A 324 -14.35 20.63 20.00
N LEU A 325 -13.39 20.92 19.12
CA LEU A 325 -12.74 22.22 19.07
C LEU A 325 -13.72 23.34 18.73
N GLY A 326 -14.61 23.12 17.75
CA GLY A 326 -15.65 24.08 17.40
C GLY A 326 -16.58 24.41 18.56
N ALA A 327 -16.98 23.39 19.36
CA ALA A 327 -17.77 23.59 20.58
C ALA A 327 -17.01 24.38 21.67
N LEU A 328 -15.68 24.33 21.69
CA LEU A 328 -14.80 25.11 22.56
C LEU A 328 -14.42 26.49 21.97
N GLY A 329 -14.91 26.84 20.78
CA GLY A 329 -14.63 28.11 20.10
C GLY A 329 -13.26 28.19 19.43
N SER A 330 -12.65 27.05 19.09
CA SER A 330 -11.36 26.98 18.40
C SER A 330 -11.46 26.36 17.00
N SER A 331 -10.62 26.85 16.08
CA SER A 331 -10.44 26.30 14.73
C SER A 331 -8.98 25.91 14.43
N LEU A 332 -8.17 25.73 15.46
CA LEU A 332 -6.74 25.39 15.34
C LEU A 332 -6.56 23.91 15.02
N LEU A 333 -6.73 23.55 13.76
CA LEU A 333 -6.62 22.18 13.22
C LEU A 333 -5.46 22.08 12.25
N GLU A 334 -4.57 21.10 12.40
CA GLU A 334 -3.45 20.89 11.49
C GLU A 334 -3.14 19.38 11.35
N GLY A 335 -2.83 18.93 10.13
CA GLY A 335 -2.42 17.56 9.84
C GLY A 335 -0.99 17.43 9.29
N ARG A 336 -0.32 18.52 8.90
CA ARG A 336 1.02 18.54 8.29
C ARG A 336 2.09 18.61 9.36
N GLN A 337 2.34 17.48 10.03
CA GLN A 337 3.20 17.36 11.20
C GLN A 337 4.65 17.86 10.97
N THR A 338 5.17 17.71 9.76
CA THR A 338 6.59 17.99 9.40
C THR A 338 6.82 19.41 8.87
N GLY A 339 5.88 20.33 9.07
CA GLY A 339 6.04 21.75 8.73
C GLY A 339 5.81 22.09 7.24
N MET A 340 5.20 21.20 6.47
CA MET A 340 4.79 21.50 5.09
C MET A 340 3.80 22.66 5.06
N ARG A 341 3.98 23.56 4.07
CA ARG A 341 3.14 24.75 3.88
C ARG A 341 2.64 24.77 2.44
N TYR A 342 1.35 24.74 2.26
CA TYR A 342 0.69 24.93 0.97
C TYR A 342 -0.76 25.40 1.19
N PRO A 343 -1.34 26.17 0.22
CA PRO A 343 -2.73 26.60 0.33
C PRO A 343 -3.68 25.41 0.39
N ALA A 344 -4.64 25.44 1.32
CA ALA A 344 -5.59 24.35 1.52
C ALA A 344 -6.97 24.56 0.87
N GLY A 345 -7.13 25.65 0.11
CA GLY A 345 -8.45 26.08 -0.37
C GLY A 345 -9.00 25.35 -1.60
N ASN A 346 -8.14 24.71 -2.41
CA ASN A 346 -8.55 24.00 -3.61
C ASN A 346 -8.00 22.57 -3.60
N LEU A 347 -8.89 21.59 -3.42
CA LEU A 347 -8.51 20.18 -3.31
C LEU A 347 -7.99 19.59 -4.64
N ALA A 348 -8.43 20.11 -5.79
CA ALA A 348 -7.88 19.70 -7.08
C ALA A 348 -6.38 20.02 -7.19
N ALA A 349 -5.91 21.12 -6.60
CA ALA A 349 -4.49 21.46 -6.54
C ALA A 349 -3.69 20.58 -5.55
N LEU A 350 -4.33 19.71 -4.81
CA LEU A 350 -3.72 18.86 -3.78
C LEU A 350 -3.97 17.37 -4.00
N ALA A 351 -4.65 17.00 -5.09
CA ALA A 351 -4.96 15.62 -5.44
C ALA A 351 -4.01 15.06 -6.51
N PHE A 352 -3.95 13.74 -6.62
CA PHE A 352 -3.30 13.05 -7.72
C PHE A 352 -4.28 12.87 -8.87
N ASN A 353 -4.48 13.93 -9.68
CA ASN A 353 -5.61 14.06 -10.59
C ASN A 353 -5.59 13.11 -11.79
N SER A 354 -4.42 12.68 -12.27
CA SER A 354 -4.36 11.73 -13.39
C SER A 354 -4.76 10.32 -13.01
N THR A 355 -5.02 10.05 -11.73
CA THR A 355 -5.20 8.74 -11.10
C THR A 355 -3.98 7.82 -11.20
N PHE A 356 -3.89 6.80 -10.34
CA PHE A 356 -2.78 5.85 -10.40
C PHE A 356 -2.85 4.99 -11.67
N ALA A 357 -4.04 4.56 -12.05
CA ALA A 357 -4.23 3.83 -13.30
C ALA A 357 -3.98 4.73 -14.53
N GLY A 358 -4.45 5.98 -14.47
CA GLY A 358 -4.31 6.93 -15.58
C GLY A 358 -2.88 7.34 -15.86
N VAL A 359 -2.03 7.52 -14.84
CA VAL A 359 -0.63 7.94 -15.01
C VAL A 359 0.21 6.94 -15.84
N GLU A 360 -0.22 5.68 -15.92
CA GLU A 360 0.40 4.68 -16.81
C GLU A 360 0.38 5.07 -18.30
N SER A 361 -0.52 5.96 -18.69
CA SER A 361 -0.67 6.45 -20.07
C SER A 361 0.04 7.78 -20.33
N ALA A 362 0.72 8.34 -19.31
CA ALA A 362 1.53 9.54 -19.49
C ALA A 362 2.71 9.26 -20.43
N ASP A 363 3.07 10.24 -21.25
CA ASP A 363 4.17 10.15 -22.24
C ASP A 363 5.35 11.09 -21.92
N ALA A 364 5.16 12.08 -21.03
CA ALA A 364 6.24 12.86 -20.41
C ALA A 364 5.89 13.15 -18.96
N ILE A 365 6.80 12.84 -18.04
CA ILE A 365 6.57 12.94 -16.60
C ILE A 365 7.70 13.75 -15.94
N LEU A 366 7.34 14.77 -15.16
CA LEU A 366 8.26 15.51 -14.31
C LEU A 366 7.95 15.23 -12.84
N ILE A 367 8.89 14.65 -12.11
CA ILE A 367 8.80 14.40 -10.67
C ILE A 367 9.56 15.50 -9.93
N VAL A 368 8.92 16.14 -8.96
CA VAL A 368 9.48 17.25 -8.20
C VAL A 368 9.46 16.95 -6.72
N GLY A 369 10.61 16.73 -6.14
CA GLY A 369 10.75 16.53 -4.69
C GLY A 369 10.00 15.31 -4.14
N SER A 370 10.07 14.18 -4.86
CA SER A 370 9.55 12.89 -4.38
C SER A 370 10.54 11.78 -4.67
N HIS A 371 10.77 10.93 -3.67
CA HIS A 371 11.36 9.61 -3.80
C HIS A 371 10.23 8.60 -3.95
N VAL A 372 9.60 8.56 -5.14
CA VAL A 372 8.35 7.83 -5.37
C VAL A 372 8.44 6.37 -4.97
N ARG A 373 9.58 5.73 -5.19
CA ARG A 373 9.83 4.33 -4.83
C ARG A 373 9.65 4.07 -3.32
N TRP A 374 10.02 5.02 -2.45
CA TRP A 374 9.88 4.89 -0.99
C TRP A 374 8.62 5.56 -0.43
N GLU A 375 8.16 6.62 -1.08
CA GLU A 375 6.95 7.35 -0.66
C GLU A 375 5.67 6.62 -1.06
N ALA A 376 5.67 6.00 -2.25
CA ALA A 376 4.52 5.30 -2.82
C ALA A 376 4.98 4.19 -3.80
N PRO A 377 5.47 3.04 -3.30
CA PRO A 377 6.03 1.97 -4.15
C PRO A 377 5.09 1.52 -5.28
N LEU A 378 3.79 1.49 -5.00
CA LEU A 378 2.77 1.08 -5.98
C LEU A 378 2.57 2.12 -7.09
N VAL A 379 2.74 3.40 -6.79
CA VAL A 379 2.76 4.46 -7.83
C VAL A 379 4.03 4.33 -8.66
N ASN A 380 5.18 3.99 -8.06
CA ASN A 380 6.42 3.73 -8.79
C ASN A 380 6.27 2.61 -9.83
N VAL A 381 5.52 1.54 -9.52
CA VAL A 381 5.16 0.48 -10.48
C VAL A 381 4.39 1.06 -11.67
N ARG A 382 3.43 1.96 -11.43
CA ARG A 382 2.64 2.61 -12.49
C ARG A 382 3.54 3.48 -13.40
N LEU A 383 4.44 4.26 -12.81
CA LEU A 383 5.42 5.07 -13.55
C LEU A 383 6.38 4.20 -14.37
N ARG A 384 6.82 3.06 -13.82
CA ARG A 384 7.62 2.08 -14.56
C ARG A 384 6.88 1.57 -15.80
N LYS A 385 5.59 1.28 -15.69
CA LYS A 385 4.77 0.86 -16.85
C LYS A 385 4.70 1.96 -17.91
N ALA A 386 4.52 3.25 -17.50
CA ALA A 386 4.58 4.38 -18.42
C ALA A 386 5.95 4.48 -19.11
N ALA A 387 7.05 4.38 -18.37
CA ALA A 387 8.41 4.42 -18.91
C ALA A 387 8.68 3.27 -19.88
N LYS A 388 8.20 2.04 -19.59
CA LYS A 388 8.27 0.90 -20.52
C LYS A 388 7.50 1.12 -21.82
N ARG A 389 6.44 1.94 -21.80
CA ARG A 389 5.68 2.35 -22.99
C ARG A 389 6.32 3.53 -23.74
N GLY A 390 7.46 4.03 -23.26
CA GLY A 390 8.24 5.09 -23.90
C GLY A 390 8.09 6.48 -23.29
N ALA A 391 7.45 6.61 -22.12
CA ALA A 391 7.38 7.89 -21.41
C ALA A 391 8.78 8.38 -21.01
N ARG A 392 9.05 9.67 -21.25
CA ARG A 392 10.26 10.34 -20.76
C ARG A 392 10.03 10.79 -19.32
N VAL A 393 10.93 10.41 -18.43
CA VAL A 393 10.83 10.76 -17.02
C VAL A 393 11.98 11.70 -16.62
N PHE A 394 11.64 12.82 -15.98
CA PHE A 394 12.56 13.82 -15.46
C PHE A 394 12.36 13.98 -13.96
N VAL A 395 13.43 14.21 -13.21
CA VAL A 395 13.39 14.33 -11.75
C VAL A 395 14.13 15.57 -11.27
N ILE A 396 13.49 16.39 -10.45
CA ILE A 396 14.11 17.44 -9.63
C ILE A 396 14.17 16.94 -8.19
N GLY A 397 15.36 16.67 -7.69
CA GLY A 397 15.64 16.13 -6.37
C GLY A 397 16.93 15.29 -6.35
N PRO A 398 17.38 14.84 -5.17
CA PRO A 398 18.50 13.92 -5.04
C PRO A 398 18.32 12.64 -5.86
N VAL A 399 19.43 12.08 -6.34
CA VAL A 399 19.42 10.86 -7.16
C VAL A 399 19.00 9.64 -6.33
N TRP A 400 18.14 8.82 -6.90
CA TRP A 400 17.73 7.51 -6.37
C TRP A 400 17.49 6.51 -7.51
N ASP A 401 17.48 5.21 -7.21
CA ASP A 401 17.21 4.17 -8.20
C ASP A 401 15.71 4.11 -8.52
N THR A 402 15.32 4.66 -9.67
CA THR A 402 13.94 4.72 -10.14
C THR A 402 13.39 3.37 -10.61
N THR A 403 14.24 2.38 -10.84
CA THR A 403 13.92 1.08 -11.49
C THR A 403 13.52 1.20 -12.97
N TYR A 404 13.61 2.38 -13.55
CA TYR A 404 13.36 2.70 -14.97
C TYR A 404 14.24 3.90 -15.39
N PRO A 405 14.45 4.13 -16.69
CA PRO A 405 15.22 5.27 -17.16
C PRO A 405 14.59 6.61 -16.75
N ALA A 406 15.36 7.46 -16.08
CA ALA A 406 14.96 8.80 -15.70
C ALA A 406 16.17 9.76 -15.78
N GLU A 407 15.92 11.03 -16.11
CA GLU A 407 16.91 12.09 -16.16
C GLU A 407 16.78 12.96 -14.91
N PHE A 408 17.83 12.99 -14.09
CA PHE A 408 17.91 13.85 -12.90
C PHE A 408 18.47 15.22 -13.30
N LEU A 409 17.65 16.27 -13.09
CA LEU A 409 17.97 17.65 -13.51
C LEU A 409 18.79 18.42 -12.47
N GLY A 410 18.74 17.99 -11.21
CA GLY A 410 19.41 18.61 -10.07
C GLY A 410 18.54 18.64 -8.81
N GLU A 411 19.07 19.17 -7.72
CA GLU A 411 18.43 19.15 -6.41
C GLU A 411 17.78 20.48 -6.01
N ASP A 412 17.98 21.55 -6.79
CA ASP A 412 17.40 22.86 -6.50
C ASP A 412 15.96 22.96 -7.02
N ALA A 413 15.01 23.23 -6.12
CA ALA A 413 13.61 23.44 -6.48
C ALA A 413 13.42 24.62 -7.44
N GLY A 414 14.31 25.62 -7.41
CA GLY A 414 14.32 26.77 -8.31
C GLY A 414 14.45 26.41 -9.79
N LEU A 415 14.92 25.22 -10.15
CA LEU A 415 14.93 24.70 -11.52
C LEU A 415 13.55 24.69 -12.18
N LEU A 416 12.46 24.62 -11.39
CA LEU A 416 11.09 24.73 -11.92
C LEU A 416 10.82 26.05 -12.66
N HIS A 417 11.52 27.13 -12.31
CA HIS A 417 11.36 28.44 -12.96
C HIS A 417 12.20 28.56 -14.25
N ALA A 418 13.14 27.64 -14.47
CA ALA A 418 14.05 27.66 -15.61
C ALA A 418 14.39 26.22 -16.05
N LEU A 419 13.36 25.44 -16.39
CA LEU A 419 13.53 24.08 -16.90
C LEU A 419 14.40 24.06 -18.17
N PRO A 420 15.25 23.07 -18.38
CA PRO A 420 15.97 22.88 -19.64
C PRO A 420 15.00 22.81 -20.83
N ALA A 421 15.41 23.39 -21.97
CA ALA A 421 14.54 23.49 -23.16
C ALA A 421 13.97 22.13 -23.59
N HIS A 422 14.77 21.07 -23.58
CA HIS A 422 14.32 19.72 -23.97
C HIS A 422 13.26 19.12 -23.01
N VAL A 423 13.22 19.55 -21.75
CA VAL A 423 12.18 19.15 -20.78
C VAL A 423 10.89 19.90 -21.04
N THR A 424 11.01 21.23 -21.23
CA THR A 424 9.86 22.08 -21.57
C THR A 424 9.21 21.64 -22.89
N GLU A 425 10.02 21.36 -23.91
CA GLU A 425 9.56 20.82 -25.19
C GLU A 425 8.89 19.44 -25.04
N ALA A 426 9.47 18.55 -24.22
CA ALA A 426 8.88 17.26 -23.96
C ALA A 426 7.48 17.35 -23.35
N LEU A 427 7.31 18.20 -22.32
CA LEU A 427 6.01 18.43 -21.67
C LEU A 427 5.01 19.13 -22.62
N ALA A 428 5.48 20.10 -23.42
CA ALA A 428 4.62 20.85 -24.34
C ALA A 428 4.10 19.98 -25.49
N ASN A 429 4.95 19.09 -26.03
CA ASN A 429 4.61 18.22 -27.16
C ASN A 429 3.90 16.93 -26.75
N ALA A 430 3.91 16.59 -25.47
CA ALA A 430 3.27 15.39 -24.94
C ALA A 430 1.74 15.47 -25.10
N GLN A 431 1.12 14.33 -25.43
CA GLN A 431 -0.32 14.19 -25.46
C GLN A 431 -0.90 14.09 -24.03
N ARG A 432 -0.15 13.42 -23.14
CA ARG A 432 -0.51 13.21 -21.73
C ARG A 432 0.65 13.56 -20.80
N PRO A 433 1.05 14.86 -20.78
CA PRO A 433 2.11 15.30 -19.88
C PRO A 433 1.66 15.18 -18.42
N ALA A 434 2.58 14.85 -17.51
CA ALA A 434 2.30 14.82 -16.09
C ALA A 434 3.39 15.53 -15.28
N VAL A 435 3.00 16.20 -14.21
CA VAL A 435 3.88 16.62 -13.12
C VAL A 435 3.43 15.97 -11.82
N ILE A 436 4.38 15.48 -11.02
CA ILE A 436 4.14 14.89 -9.71
C ILE A 436 4.94 15.68 -8.68
N VAL A 437 4.24 16.41 -7.82
CA VAL A 437 4.86 17.18 -6.72
C VAL A 437 4.75 16.36 -5.44
N GLY A 438 5.90 15.91 -4.93
CA GLY A 438 5.96 15.17 -3.67
C GLY A 438 6.10 16.06 -2.43
N GLY A 439 6.19 15.41 -1.26
CA GLY A 439 6.26 16.11 0.03
C GLY A 439 7.41 17.09 0.14
N ALA A 440 8.61 16.74 -0.36
CA ALA A 440 9.77 17.64 -0.34
C ALA A 440 9.63 18.81 -1.33
N GLY A 441 8.98 18.59 -2.48
CA GLY A 441 8.65 19.65 -3.43
C GLY A 441 7.66 20.66 -2.83
N LEU A 442 6.62 20.16 -2.15
CA LEU A 442 5.65 21.01 -1.43
C LEU A 442 6.33 21.83 -0.32
N ALA A 443 7.25 21.23 0.42
CA ALA A 443 8.03 21.92 1.46
C ALA A 443 8.92 23.02 0.89
N ALA A 444 9.44 22.84 -0.34
CA ALA A 444 10.24 23.83 -1.08
C ALA A 444 9.40 24.85 -1.86
N GLY A 445 8.06 24.90 -1.67
CA GLY A 445 7.18 25.85 -2.32
C GLY A 445 6.90 25.60 -3.80
N ALA A 446 7.06 24.36 -4.26
CA ALA A 446 6.96 24.02 -5.69
C ALA A 446 5.53 24.06 -6.26
N LEU A 447 4.48 24.16 -5.43
CA LEU A 447 3.09 24.04 -5.84
C LEU A 447 2.70 25.01 -6.97
N ASP A 448 2.91 26.31 -6.76
CA ASP A 448 2.52 27.35 -7.72
C ASP A 448 3.31 27.26 -9.03
N ALA A 449 4.63 27.01 -8.93
CA ALA A 449 5.49 26.84 -10.10
C ALA A 449 5.09 25.59 -10.92
N ALA A 450 4.69 24.51 -10.26
CA ALA A 450 4.21 23.29 -10.91
C ALA A 450 2.81 23.48 -11.54
N LEU A 451 1.92 24.25 -10.91
CA LEU A 451 0.60 24.62 -11.47
C LEU A 451 0.71 25.43 -12.77
N ALA A 452 1.81 26.17 -12.95
CA ALA A 452 2.07 26.94 -14.17
C ALA A 452 2.52 26.07 -15.36
N LEU A 453 2.86 24.81 -15.15
CA LEU A 453 3.33 23.91 -16.21
C LEU A 453 2.19 23.49 -17.15
N PRO A 454 2.47 23.32 -18.47
CA PRO A 454 1.45 22.98 -19.46
C PRO A 454 1.11 21.47 -19.45
N VAL A 455 0.56 20.99 -18.32
CA VAL A 455 0.27 19.55 -18.13
C VAL A 455 -1.22 19.19 -18.24
N GLN A 456 -2.07 20.16 -18.62
CA GLN A 456 -3.49 19.92 -18.90
C GLN A 456 -3.73 19.78 -20.40
N ARG A 457 -4.60 18.84 -20.79
CA ARG A 457 -5.11 18.63 -22.14
C ARG A 457 -6.60 18.34 -22.08
N GLU A 458 -7.28 18.35 -23.20
CA GLU A 458 -8.68 17.91 -23.27
C GLU A 458 -8.80 16.45 -22.78
N GLY A 459 -9.65 16.24 -21.79
CA GLY A 459 -9.83 14.93 -21.16
C GLY A 459 -8.65 14.41 -20.33
N TRP A 460 -7.64 15.26 -20.04
CA TRP A 460 -6.47 14.89 -19.26
C TRP A 460 -6.04 15.98 -18.27
N ASN A 461 -5.98 15.64 -16.99
CA ASN A 461 -5.37 16.47 -15.96
C ASN A 461 -4.10 15.81 -15.45
N GLY A 462 -2.94 16.26 -15.94
CA GLY A 462 -1.63 15.72 -15.57
C GLY A 462 -0.98 16.38 -14.35
N PHE A 463 -1.70 17.23 -13.63
CA PHE A 463 -1.20 17.83 -12.39
C PHE A 463 -1.47 16.91 -11.21
N ASN A 464 -0.42 16.49 -10.49
CA ASN A 464 -0.51 15.50 -9.42
C ASN A 464 0.27 15.94 -8.19
N VAL A 465 -0.32 15.75 -7.02
CA VAL A 465 0.34 15.85 -5.72
C VAL A 465 0.41 14.48 -5.09
N LEU A 466 1.61 14.06 -4.68
CA LEU A 466 1.84 12.82 -3.97
C LEU A 466 2.08 13.12 -2.49
N HIS A 467 1.06 12.84 -1.66
CA HIS A 467 1.17 12.97 -0.22
C HIS A 467 1.92 11.78 0.42
N LEU A 468 2.35 11.95 1.67
CA LEU A 468 3.07 10.93 2.43
C LEU A 468 2.16 10.16 3.40
N ALA A 469 1.04 10.75 3.80
CA ALA A 469 0.20 10.28 4.91
C ALA A 469 -1.18 9.85 4.44
N ALA A 470 -1.67 8.71 4.91
CA ALA A 470 -3.01 8.20 4.63
C ALA A 470 -4.13 9.14 5.10
N SER A 471 -3.89 9.90 6.18
CA SER A 471 -4.84 10.87 6.73
C SER A 471 -4.92 12.19 5.96
N ARG A 472 -3.99 12.44 5.02
CA ARG A 472 -3.76 13.80 4.50
C ARG A 472 -4.95 14.36 3.73
N MET A 473 -5.45 13.66 2.72
CA MET A 473 -6.56 14.16 1.91
C MET A 473 -7.85 14.30 2.73
N GLY A 474 -8.17 13.30 3.56
CA GLY A 474 -9.31 13.40 4.49
C GLY A 474 -9.17 14.57 5.45
N GLY A 475 -7.98 14.80 5.99
CA GLY A 475 -7.70 15.96 6.84
C GLY A 475 -7.89 17.29 6.11
N LEU A 476 -7.42 17.43 4.87
CA LEU A 476 -7.63 18.63 4.06
C LEU A 476 -9.12 18.89 3.78
N MET A 477 -9.90 17.85 3.49
CA MET A 477 -11.35 17.93 3.31
C MET A 477 -12.06 18.40 4.58
N LEU A 478 -11.53 18.04 5.75
CA LEU A 478 -12.05 18.40 7.07
C LEU A 478 -11.49 19.71 7.64
N GLY A 479 -10.57 20.37 6.90
CA GLY A 479 -10.01 21.66 7.31
C GLY A 479 -8.78 21.59 8.22
N TYR A 480 -8.08 20.47 8.24
CA TYR A 480 -6.83 20.29 9.00
C TYR A 480 -5.63 20.92 8.28
N ALA A 481 -5.70 22.22 8.08
CA ALA A 481 -4.62 22.97 7.43
C ALA A 481 -4.67 24.45 7.80
N GLN A 482 -3.69 24.93 8.55
CA GLN A 482 -3.49 26.34 8.81
C GLN A 482 -2.65 26.97 7.69
N PRO A 483 -2.83 28.26 7.35
CA PRO A 483 -2.04 28.91 6.28
C PRO A 483 -0.53 28.76 6.44
N GLY A 484 0.00 28.96 7.65
CA GLY A 484 1.42 28.77 7.97
C GLY A 484 1.77 27.37 8.52
N GLY A 485 0.84 26.41 8.45
CA GLY A 485 1.06 25.06 8.94
C GLY A 485 1.15 24.98 10.46
N ILE A 486 1.95 24.02 10.95
CA ILE A 486 2.12 23.79 12.38
C ILE A 486 2.70 25.01 13.15
N ALA A 487 3.42 25.89 12.44
CA ALA A 487 3.95 27.12 13.02
C ALA A 487 2.84 28.08 13.46
N ASP A 488 1.71 28.13 12.76
CA ASP A 488 0.55 28.95 13.16
C ASP A 488 -0.07 28.40 14.44
N ILE A 489 -0.15 27.07 14.59
CA ILE A 489 -0.60 26.43 15.81
C ILE A 489 0.34 26.80 16.97
N ALA A 490 1.65 26.71 16.77
CA ALA A 490 2.64 27.04 17.79
C ALA A 490 2.60 28.54 18.16
N ALA A 491 2.46 29.43 17.17
CA ALA A 491 2.36 30.88 17.36
C ALA A 491 1.09 31.28 18.12
N ALA A 492 -0.02 30.59 17.93
CA ALA A 492 -1.26 30.77 18.67
C ALA A 492 -1.11 30.40 20.17
N ALA A 493 -0.03 29.73 20.55
CA ALA A 493 0.31 29.33 21.92
C ALA A 493 -0.88 28.67 22.66
N PRO A 494 -1.49 27.61 22.13
CA PRO A 494 -2.64 26.96 22.74
C PRO A 494 -2.27 26.45 24.10
N LYS A 495 -3.19 26.55 25.08
CA LYS A 495 -2.98 25.96 26.40
C LYS A 495 -3.13 24.46 26.41
N LEU A 496 -3.92 23.91 25.49
CA LEU A 496 -4.15 22.48 25.29
C LEU A 496 -3.92 22.09 23.85
N VAL A 497 -3.14 21.04 23.63
CA VAL A 497 -2.95 20.43 22.31
C VAL A 497 -3.38 18.97 22.39
N LEU A 498 -4.38 18.60 21.58
CA LEU A 498 -4.77 17.22 21.34
C LEU A 498 -3.93 16.65 20.19
N ALA A 499 -3.05 15.72 20.50
CA ALA A 499 -2.21 15.00 19.53
C ALA A 499 -2.92 13.69 19.15
N LEU A 500 -3.60 13.67 18.01
CA LEU A 500 -4.34 12.50 17.52
C LEU A 500 -3.36 11.59 16.79
N GLY A 501 -2.70 10.67 17.48
CA GLY A 501 -1.68 9.81 16.89
C GLY A 501 -0.53 10.58 16.22
N ALA A 502 -0.25 11.80 16.64
CA ALA A 502 0.74 12.67 16.03
C ALA A 502 2.13 12.39 16.63
N ASP A 503 2.99 11.72 15.88
CA ASP A 503 4.32 11.28 16.33
C ASP A 503 5.49 12.02 15.66
N GLU A 504 5.26 12.72 14.54
CA GLU A 504 6.32 13.38 13.76
C GLU A 504 6.43 14.90 14.03
N VAL A 505 5.70 15.39 15.04
CA VAL A 505 5.73 16.81 15.42
C VAL A 505 6.99 17.12 16.22
N ASP A 506 7.60 18.28 15.95
CA ASP A 506 8.59 18.88 16.88
C ASP A 506 7.87 19.48 18.10
N TRP A 507 7.73 18.69 19.14
CA TRP A 507 7.04 19.04 20.38
C TRP A 507 7.74 20.13 21.19
N SER A 508 8.97 20.50 20.88
CA SER A 508 9.69 21.60 21.53
C SER A 508 8.98 22.94 21.34
N GLN A 509 8.27 23.11 20.21
CA GLN A 509 7.49 24.30 19.88
C GLN A 509 6.28 24.51 20.81
N PHE A 510 5.84 23.46 21.52
CA PHE A 510 4.66 23.45 22.41
C PHE A 510 5.02 23.35 23.90
N GLY A 511 6.16 23.89 24.30
CA GLY A 511 6.70 23.73 25.66
C GLY A 511 5.80 24.23 26.80
N ARG A 512 4.86 25.16 26.54
CA ARG A 512 3.91 25.71 27.51
C ARG A 512 2.52 25.08 27.44
N SER A 513 2.23 24.30 26.44
CA SER A 513 0.94 23.65 26.23
C SER A 513 0.83 22.36 27.04
N LEU A 514 -0.35 22.07 27.59
CA LEU A 514 -0.68 20.71 28.04
C LEU A 514 -0.85 19.84 26.81
N LYS A 515 0.00 18.83 26.66
CA LYS A 515 -0.01 17.88 25.52
C LYS A 515 -0.76 16.63 25.91
N VAL A 516 -1.91 16.40 25.26
CA VAL A 516 -2.72 15.19 25.41
C VAL A 516 -2.57 14.33 24.18
N TYR A 517 -1.91 13.21 24.29
CA TYR A 517 -1.75 12.24 23.23
C TYR A 517 -2.91 11.24 23.25
N ILE A 518 -3.66 11.18 22.16
CA ILE A 518 -4.72 10.20 21.91
C ILE A 518 -4.19 9.30 20.80
N GLY A 519 -3.75 8.09 21.13
CA GLY A 519 -3.11 7.21 20.14
C GLY A 519 -2.80 5.82 20.69
N HIS A 520 -2.26 4.98 19.83
CA HIS A 520 -2.19 3.53 20.05
C HIS A 520 -0.80 2.98 20.40
N HIS A 521 0.28 3.72 20.15
CA HIS A 521 1.65 3.24 20.37
C HIS A 521 2.48 4.20 21.21
N GLY A 522 3.38 3.62 22.01
CA GLY A 522 4.37 4.35 22.79
C GLY A 522 5.55 4.82 21.93
N ASP A 523 5.39 5.89 21.17
CA ASP A 523 6.41 6.48 20.32
C ASP A 523 6.68 7.96 20.67
N LYS A 524 7.16 8.77 19.74
CA LYS A 524 7.64 10.14 19.95
C LYS A 524 6.55 11.04 20.57
N GLY A 525 5.33 11.00 20.02
CA GLY A 525 4.20 11.78 20.54
C GLY A 525 3.84 11.39 21.98
N ALA A 526 3.73 10.09 22.26
CA ALA A 526 3.45 9.58 23.61
C ALA A 526 4.56 9.96 24.61
N ARG A 527 5.83 9.96 24.21
CA ARG A 527 6.96 10.38 25.07
C ARG A 527 6.91 11.85 25.42
N ALA A 528 6.47 12.70 24.50
CA ALA A 528 6.36 14.14 24.69
C ALA A 528 5.12 14.55 25.49
N ALA A 529 4.10 13.69 25.58
CA ALA A 529 2.81 13.99 26.18
C ALA A 529 2.85 14.15 27.69
N ASP A 530 1.96 14.98 28.22
CA ASP A 530 1.68 15.14 29.65
C ASP A 530 0.59 14.17 30.10
N ILE A 531 -0.38 13.89 29.21
CA ILE A 531 -1.45 12.91 29.41
C ILE A 531 -1.51 12.00 28.18
N ILE A 532 -1.65 10.70 28.39
CA ILE A 532 -1.86 9.71 27.34
C ILE A 532 -3.23 9.07 27.55
N LEU A 533 -4.05 9.12 26.51
CA LEU A 533 -5.33 8.44 26.40
C LEU A 533 -5.19 7.32 25.37
N PRO A 534 -5.25 6.05 25.78
CA PRO A 534 -4.98 4.94 24.87
C PRO A 534 -6.11 4.79 23.85
N ALA A 535 -5.75 4.77 22.56
CA ALA A 535 -6.67 4.71 21.46
C ALA A 535 -6.51 3.44 20.62
N ALA A 536 -7.48 3.20 19.74
CA ALA A 536 -7.50 2.08 18.81
C ALA A 536 -6.53 2.29 17.64
N ALA A 537 -5.86 1.23 17.19
CA ALA A 537 -5.12 1.22 15.92
C ALA A 537 -6.10 1.03 14.73
N TYR A 538 -5.62 1.24 13.49
CA TYR A 538 -6.44 1.16 12.28
C TYR A 538 -7.15 -0.19 12.11
N SER A 539 -6.56 -1.28 12.58
CA SER A 539 -7.14 -2.64 12.55
C SER A 539 -8.18 -2.91 13.65
N GLU A 540 -8.38 -1.97 14.58
CA GLU A 540 -9.18 -2.13 15.79
C GLU A 540 -10.43 -1.24 15.80
N LYS A 541 -10.69 -0.52 14.73
CA LYS A 541 -11.85 0.35 14.52
C LYS A 541 -12.28 0.35 13.07
N ASP A 542 -13.54 0.70 12.84
CA ASP A 542 -14.01 1.09 11.52
C ASP A 542 -13.54 2.51 11.22
N GLY A 543 -13.27 2.84 9.95
CA GLY A 543 -12.81 4.18 9.61
C GLY A 543 -12.80 4.47 8.12
N THR A 544 -12.97 5.75 7.79
CA THR A 544 -12.90 6.30 6.43
C THR A 544 -11.53 6.90 6.19
N TYR A 545 -10.91 6.54 5.05
CA TYR A 545 -9.65 7.09 4.58
C TYR A 545 -9.82 7.66 3.18
N VAL A 546 -9.08 8.70 2.86
CA VAL A 546 -9.04 9.29 1.52
C VAL A 546 -7.61 9.29 1.04
N ASN A 547 -7.33 8.52 -0.02
CA ASN A 547 -5.97 8.41 -0.56
C ASN A 547 -5.54 9.68 -1.32
N THR A 548 -4.30 9.73 -1.80
CA THR A 548 -3.78 10.93 -2.48
C THR A 548 -4.47 11.23 -3.83
N GLU A 549 -5.17 10.24 -4.46
CA GLU A 549 -6.05 10.51 -5.61
C GLU A 549 -7.33 11.27 -5.22
N GLY A 550 -7.65 11.29 -3.92
CA GLY A 550 -8.93 11.73 -3.44
C GLY A 550 -10.01 10.65 -3.43
N ARG A 551 -9.62 9.39 -3.50
CA ARG A 551 -10.53 8.24 -3.44
C ARG A 551 -10.89 7.94 -1.99
N VAL A 552 -12.18 7.96 -1.71
CA VAL A 552 -12.75 7.59 -0.40
C VAL A 552 -12.82 6.07 -0.29
N GLN A 553 -12.34 5.53 0.82
CA GLN A 553 -12.25 4.08 1.08
C GLN A 553 -12.62 3.80 2.52
N PHE A 554 -13.29 2.66 2.76
CA PHE A 554 -13.73 2.24 4.09
C PHE A 554 -12.91 1.05 4.59
N ALA A 555 -12.47 1.12 5.83
CA ALA A 555 -11.79 0.05 6.56
C ALA A 555 -12.69 -0.52 7.65
N GLU A 556 -12.70 -1.84 7.78
CA GLU A 556 -13.48 -2.56 8.80
C GLU A 556 -12.60 -3.01 9.97
N ARG A 557 -13.17 -3.07 11.15
CA ARG A 557 -12.50 -3.56 12.36
C ARG A 557 -12.24 -5.06 12.32
N ALA A 558 -10.97 -5.44 12.33
CA ALA A 558 -10.55 -6.84 12.38
C ALA A 558 -10.53 -7.43 13.80
N VAL A 559 -10.03 -6.66 14.77
CA VAL A 559 -9.85 -7.07 16.18
C VAL A 559 -10.29 -5.95 17.13
N PHE A 560 -10.36 -6.24 18.42
CA PHE A 560 -10.68 -5.23 19.45
C PHE A 560 -9.40 -4.63 20.05
N PRO A 561 -9.42 -3.35 20.47
CA PRO A 561 -8.29 -2.72 21.13
C PRO A 561 -7.95 -3.38 22.48
N PRO A 562 -6.68 -3.34 22.92
CA PRO A 562 -6.24 -3.98 24.15
C PRO A 562 -6.53 -3.12 25.41
N GLY A 563 -6.73 -3.77 26.53
CA GLY A 563 -6.83 -3.13 27.85
C GLY A 563 -7.92 -2.06 27.95
N ASP A 564 -7.52 -0.87 28.41
CA ASP A 564 -8.39 0.29 28.53
C ASP A 564 -8.48 1.13 27.25
N ALA A 565 -7.81 0.73 26.15
CA ALA A 565 -7.87 1.46 24.89
C ALA A 565 -9.30 1.46 24.31
N ARG A 566 -9.66 2.57 23.68
CA ARG A 566 -10.99 2.82 23.09
C ARG A 566 -10.84 3.40 21.70
N GLU A 567 -11.90 3.32 20.90
CA GLU A 567 -11.99 4.04 19.63
C GLU A 567 -11.87 5.55 19.87
N ASP A 568 -11.08 6.23 19.07
CA ASP A 568 -10.68 7.63 19.26
C ASP A 568 -11.88 8.57 19.38
N TRP A 569 -12.91 8.37 18.54
CA TRP A 569 -14.12 9.19 18.58
C TRP A 569 -14.88 9.06 19.89
N THR A 570 -14.87 7.87 20.53
CA THR A 570 -15.52 7.67 21.83
C THR A 570 -14.77 8.39 22.94
N ILE A 571 -13.43 8.44 22.85
CA ILE A 571 -12.60 9.21 23.79
C ILE A 571 -12.92 10.70 23.67
N LEU A 572 -13.00 11.22 22.44
CA LEU A 572 -13.32 12.62 22.16
C LEU A 572 -14.76 12.98 22.59
N ARG A 573 -15.71 12.07 22.37
CA ARG A 573 -17.10 12.23 22.84
C ARG A 573 -17.17 12.29 24.38
N ALA A 574 -16.47 11.39 25.08
CA ALA A 574 -16.41 11.38 26.55
C ALA A 574 -15.66 12.62 27.11
N LEU A 575 -14.62 13.07 26.38
CA LEU A 575 -13.92 14.31 26.75
C LEU A 575 -14.82 15.55 26.60
N ALA A 576 -15.70 15.57 25.56
CA ALA A 576 -16.68 16.64 25.39
C ALA A 576 -17.61 16.75 26.61
N ASP A 577 -18.13 15.61 27.13
CA ASP A 577 -18.93 15.59 28.36
C ASP A 577 -18.14 16.11 29.56
N ALA A 578 -16.88 15.69 29.72
CA ALA A 578 -16.03 16.15 30.81
C ALA A 578 -15.75 17.66 30.73
N LEU A 579 -15.77 18.24 29.54
CA LEU A 579 -15.60 19.68 29.28
C LEU A 579 -16.94 20.44 29.22
N GLU A 580 -18.06 19.77 29.46
CA GLU A 580 -19.43 20.34 29.49
C GLU A 580 -19.84 20.98 28.15
N VAL A 581 -19.41 20.40 27.02
CA VAL A 581 -19.77 20.82 25.66
C VAL A 581 -20.41 19.67 24.86
N SER A 582 -21.28 20.01 23.89
CA SER A 582 -21.93 19.04 23.02
C SER A 582 -21.23 19.00 21.68
N VAL A 583 -20.98 17.79 21.17
CA VAL A 583 -20.39 17.54 19.83
C VAL A 583 -21.44 17.15 18.79
N GLY A 584 -22.68 16.85 19.24
CA GLY A 584 -23.83 16.59 18.37
C GLY A 584 -23.91 15.16 17.81
N PHE A 585 -23.27 14.18 18.47
CA PHE A 585 -23.38 12.76 18.17
C PHE A 585 -23.11 11.92 19.43
N ASP A 586 -23.78 10.78 19.55
CA ASP A 586 -23.64 9.83 20.65
C ASP A 586 -23.32 8.40 20.16
N SER A 587 -23.38 8.16 18.84
CA SER A 587 -23.06 6.90 18.20
C SER A 587 -22.17 7.10 16.98
N PHE A 588 -21.52 6.03 16.52
CA PHE A 588 -20.70 6.06 15.30
C PHE A 588 -21.53 6.41 14.07
N ALA A 589 -22.76 5.90 13.96
CA ALA A 589 -23.67 6.22 12.87
C ALA A 589 -24.05 7.71 12.85
N GLU A 590 -24.30 8.32 14.00
CA GLU A 590 -24.59 9.76 14.09
C GLU A 590 -23.35 10.60 13.75
N LEU A 591 -22.16 10.17 14.19
CA LEU A 591 -20.89 10.79 13.85
C LEU A 591 -20.68 10.78 12.33
N GLN A 592 -20.85 9.63 11.68
CA GLN A 592 -20.73 9.51 10.22
C GLN A 592 -21.79 10.35 9.50
N ALA A 593 -23.04 10.31 9.95
CA ALA A 593 -24.10 11.14 9.37
C ALA A 593 -23.79 12.64 9.46
N ALA A 594 -23.26 13.10 10.59
CA ALA A 594 -22.85 14.50 10.77
C ALA A 594 -21.64 14.86 9.90
N MET A 595 -20.68 13.95 9.75
CA MET A 595 -19.51 14.13 8.88
C MET A 595 -19.91 14.22 7.41
N VAL A 596 -20.76 13.32 6.95
CA VAL A 596 -21.28 13.30 5.57
C VAL A 596 -22.17 14.50 5.28
N ALA A 597 -22.96 14.97 6.26
CA ALA A 597 -23.75 16.19 6.10
C ALA A 597 -22.88 17.44 5.88
N GLU A 598 -21.67 17.48 6.48
CA GLU A 598 -20.72 18.58 6.31
C GLU A 598 -19.84 18.39 5.06
N VAL A 599 -19.41 17.16 4.78
CA VAL A 599 -18.57 16.80 3.64
C VAL A 599 -19.19 15.60 2.90
N PRO A 600 -20.15 15.82 1.98
CA PRO A 600 -20.92 14.74 1.34
C PRO A 600 -20.07 13.69 0.61
N THR A 601 -18.93 14.10 0.07
CA THR A 601 -18.00 13.18 -0.63
C THR A 601 -17.48 12.07 0.28
N LEU A 602 -17.35 12.28 1.58
CA LEU A 602 -16.89 11.25 2.53
C LEU A 602 -17.91 10.11 2.76
N GLY A 603 -19.14 10.27 2.30
CA GLY A 603 -20.18 9.23 2.41
C GLY A 603 -20.27 8.28 1.23
N VAL A 604 -19.48 8.47 0.19
CA VAL A 604 -19.54 7.66 -1.05
C VAL A 604 -18.17 7.07 -1.34
N GLU A 605 -18.07 5.74 -1.34
CA GLU A 605 -16.83 5.05 -1.71
C GLU A 605 -16.49 5.31 -3.17
N GLY A 606 -15.23 5.62 -3.45
CA GLY A 606 -14.72 5.84 -4.79
C GLY A 606 -14.03 7.19 -4.98
N LEU A 607 -13.69 7.47 -6.23
CA LEU A 607 -13.00 8.71 -6.61
C LEU A 607 -13.96 9.90 -6.59
N ALA A 608 -13.59 10.94 -5.86
CA ALA A 608 -14.35 12.19 -5.83
C ALA A 608 -13.87 13.17 -6.93
N ASP A 609 -14.79 13.98 -7.45
CA ASP A 609 -14.45 15.09 -8.35
C ASP A 609 -14.17 16.36 -7.52
N TYR A 610 -12.95 16.85 -7.60
CA TYR A 610 -12.51 18.08 -6.91
C TYR A 610 -12.58 19.33 -7.79
N GLY A 611 -13.13 19.23 -9.00
CA GLY A 611 -13.31 20.35 -9.93
C GLY A 611 -12.02 20.77 -10.65
N ALA A 612 -12.00 22.01 -11.12
CA ALA A 612 -10.90 22.55 -11.90
C ALA A 612 -9.70 22.98 -11.03
N LEU A 613 -8.51 22.87 -11.60
CA LEU A 613 -7.31 23.45 -10.99
C LEU A 613 -7.45 24.98 -10.87
N PRO A 614 -6.93 25.59 -9.80
CA PRO A 614 -6.85 27.03 -9.69
C PRO A 614 -5.80 27.59 -10.66
N ALA A 615 -5.86 28.88 -10.94
CA ALA A 615 -4.74 29.56 -11.57
C ALA A 615 -3.49 29.45 -10.69
N ALA A 616 -2.33 29.35 -11.33
CA ALA A 616 -1.05 29.36 -10.60
C ALA A 616 -0.92 30.65 -9.79
N GLY A 617 -0.49 30.51 -8.54
CA GLY A 617 -0.16 31.64 -7.68
C GLY A 617 1.20 32.27 -8.03
N THR A 618 1.68 33.12 -7.13
CA THR A 618 2.98 33.81 -7.28
C THR A 618 4.08 33.20 -6.39
N GLY A 619 3.80 32.09 -5.73
CA GLY A 619 4.76 31.37 -4.89
C GLY A 619 5.98 30.93 -5.71
N ARG A 620 7.16 31.03 -5.09
CA ARG A 620 8.41 30.59 -5.72
C ARG A 620 8.90 29.30 -5.07
N ALA A 621 9.27 28.36 -5.92
CA ALA A 621 10.06 27.20 -5.53
C ALA A 621 11.50 27.64 -5.30
N GLU A 622 12.08 27.28 -4.17
CA GLU A 622 13.46 27.64 -3.84
C GLU A 622 14.07 26.65 -2.83
N GLY A 623 15.39 26.58 -2.85
CA GLY A 623 16.17 25.76 -1.93
C GLY A 623 16.37 24.32 -2.38
N THR A 624 17.26 23.64 -1.67
CA THR A 624 17.66 22.25 -1.96
C THR A 624 16.58 21.28 -1.47
N ILE A 625 16.14 20.40 -2.33
CA ILE A 625 15.20 19.32 -2.03
C ILE A 625 15.88 18.27 -1.15
N ALA A 626 15.22 17.88 -0.06
CA ALA A 626 15.66 16.80 0.80
C ALA A 626 14.47 15.87 1.09
N TYR A 627 14.58 14.60 0.70
CA TYR A 627 13.50 13.65 0.91
C TYR A 627 13.25 13.40 2.41
N PRO A 628 11.97 13.39 2.83
CA PRO A 628 11.61 13.27 4.25
C PRO A 628 11.81 11.84 4.78
N ILE A 629 11.62 10.82 3.95
CA ILE A 629 11.79 9.42 4.33
C ILE A 629 13.28 9.07 4.24
N LYS A 630 13.87 8.70 5.38
CA LYS A 630 15.27 8.27 5.49
C LYS A 630 15.39 6.74 5.60
N ASP A 631 14.33 6.08 6.03
CA ASP A 631 14.21 4.65 6.18
C ASP A 631 12.81 4.22 5.78
N PHE A 632 12.71 3.44 4.70
CA PHE A 632 11.44 2.97 4.16
C PHE A 632 10.65 2.12 5.16
N TYR A 633 11.35 1.31 5.95
CA TYR A 633 10.72 0.34 6.86
C TYR A 633 10.23 0.95 8.17
N LEU A 634 10.70 2.15 8.58
CA LEU A 634 10.45 2.72 9.90
C LEU A 634 9.68 4.06 9.88
N THR A 635 8.79 4.25 8.90
CA THR A 635 8.11 5.54 8.65
C THR A 635 7.03 5.92 9.66
N ASN A 636 6.43 4.96 10.36
CA ASN A 636 5.29 5.19 11.26
C ASN A 636 5.44 4.45 12.59
N PRO A 637 4.66 4.75 13.64
CA PRO A 637 4.82 4.18 14.97
C PRO A 637 4.58 2.65 15.03
N ILE A 638 3.71 2.09 14.19
CA ILE A 638 3.48 0.64 14.11
C ILE A 638 4.71 -0.04 13.51
N ALA A 639 5.21 0.47 12.39
CA ALA A 639 6.41 -0.03 11.73
C ALA A 639 7.64 0.07 12.64
N ARG A 640 7.81 1.19 13.38
CA ARG A 640 8.89 1.34 14.37
C ARG A 640 8.75 0.38 15.58
N ALA A 641 7.55 -0.12 15.87
CA ALA A 641 7.33 -1.14 16.90
C ALA A 641 7.51 -2.57 16.35
N SER A 642 7.44 -2.77 15.04
CA SER A 642 7.58 -4.04 14.35
C SER A 642 9.02 -4.56 14.42
N VAL A 643 9.21 -5.79 14.88
CA VAL A 643 10.52 -6.46 14.85
C VAL A 643 10.90 -6.83 13.43
N VAL A 644 9.93 -7.21 12.61
CA VAL A 644 10.15 -7.55 11.20
C VAL A 644 10.65 -6.32 10.44
N MET A 645 10.03 -5.16 10.61
CA MET A 645 10.45 -3.93 9.95
C MET A 645 11.82 -3.43 10.44
N GLN A 646 12.10 -3.54 11.74
CA GLN A 646 13.44 -3.22 12.28
C GLN A 646 14.51 -4.13 11.68
N ARG A 647 14.22 -5.41 11.51
CA ARG A 647 15.13 -6.35 10.86
C ARG A 647 15.33 -6.02 9.39
N CYS A 648 14.28 -5.69 8.65
CA CYS A 648 14.40 -5.25 7.26
C CYS A 648 15.24 -3.98 7.13
N SER A 649 15.05 -3.00 8.01
CA SER A 649 15.88 -1.79 8.07
C SER A 649 17.36 -2.14 8.26
N ALA A 650 17.68 -2.97 9.26
CA ALA A 650 19.06 -3.36 9.57
C ALA A 650 19.70 -4.14 8.40
N GLU A 651 19.06 -5.20 7.91
CA GLU A 651 19.64 -6.09 6.91
C GLU A 651 19.65 -5.50 5.49
N LEU A 652 18.56 -4.80 5.09
CA LEU A 652 18.36 -4.42 3.70
C LEU A 652 18.82 -2.99 3.39
N LEU A 653 18.77 -2.08 4.36
CA LEU A 653 19.17 -0.69 4.15
C LEU A 653 20.55 -0.36 4.76
N HIS A 654 20.89 -0.96 5.90
CA HIS A 654 22.10 -0.61 6.63
C HIS A 654 23.21 -1.66 6.52
N GLY A 655 22.95 -2.80 5.85
CA GLY A 655 23.95 -3.82 5.54
C GLY A 655 24.52 -4.51 6.78
N ASP A 656 23.77 -4.56 7.89
CA ASP A 656 24.15 -5.31 9.08
C ASP A 656 24.08 -6.80 8.74
N ASP A 657 25.20 -7.39 8.41
CA ASP A 657 25.35 -8.82 8.18
C ASP A 657 25.02 -9.56 9.48
N LEU A 658 23.77 -10.01 9.60
CA LEU A 658 23.36 -10.97 10.62
C LEU A 658 23.87 -12.39 10.29
N ALA A 659 24.97 -12.50 9.57
CA ALA A 659 25.66 -13.77 9.31
C ALA A 659 26.20 -14.42 10.60
N GLU A 660 26.31 -13.67 11.71
CA GLU A 660 26.73 -14.19 13.01
C GLU A 660 25.59 -14.72 13.90
N ALA A 661 24.32 -14.59 13.50
CA ALA A 661 23.20 -15.07 14.31
C ALA A 661 22.64 -16.45 13.87
N ALA A 662 23.36 -17.17 13.03
CA ALA A 662 22.97 -18.48 12.50
C ALA A 662 23.91 -19.62 12.97
N GLU A 663 24.73 -19.41 14.02
CA GLU A 663 25.40 -20.48 14.77
C GLU A 663 24.63 -20.88 16.01
#